data_d54ab4b5eabbe9bb6f84c01911cc24f9
#
_entry.id   d54ab4b5eabbe9bb6f84c01911cc24f9
#
_cell.length_a   1.000
_cell.length_b   1.000
_cell.length_c   1.000
_cell.angle_alpha   90.00
_cell.angle_beta   90.00
_cell.angle_gamma   90.00
#
_symmetry.space_group_name_H-M   'P 1'
#
loop_
_entity.id
_entity.type
_entity.pdbx_description
1 polymer ?
#
loop_
_entity_poly.entity_id
_entity_poly.type
_entity_poly.pdbx_seq_one_letter_code
_entity_poly.pdbx_strand_id
1 'polypeptide(L)'
;MDNFLWHFSNKRLPHKATALAPVLALWLTGCPAPVPLPYLPAEKEVGRAASLPSDPPARGNPQIKRVPLDTVKIAVYQSGDKNEIGLAVTPELAAAYAAYHRRDVDAVLAAADSLSGKSADAKTRWVAAGLRYDALAMLGRPADAESVAEELAVLERTILGHDLTTQAMRGLARMELRDYDSALADFGRVARAIGSWSLPTSYSGPPTNLTEVKSLSEAQMRAYAGIASVYFLQKNYAEALRWAGAAEGLFNDLFYVLTHPLYGSGSVTMVAGEGRAFNLAVLGAARGIVQRKPDAGAAELAESGRFFASVNHGYGLAVVQALRSMAALELGRLEDAEVIAGEGERIAAAAGLGHMVWHLAAERGKALLALGRRDEAEKAFRSAQNGIELASGSLGREETKLRFGVGKEEVTLHLVRFDLQRGDHTALFRDMERARARAFIDMLGDRPVALGRQSDLVAAIRDLDRQILRQRLLNSAPGAMSDGKSREAALIEKRVQRVAELRPSDPELADTLSVAVAELKDVRLRLAVGEVLAYAIPGEAGERLKFLLVTREGNRVMDTDVTYAALSGMVTELADALEGRDFSRQSKVVNAMGQGLKVAAWGVRRAAYVVSSGALHFVPWGALDVNYPVAVLPAGGWLLRTPISIRASSAAAVVGDPDFQGAFKQLRGARAEAVEISRRYQTEPLLGRAATEEGLRKLVGGGVDVLHLATHGFFDAARPLTSSIVLSGAERPVMLTAARLFESPLPAKLVVLSACETGVGKAVAGDDFLGLSRSFYLGGTLAVVSSMWPVDDVSTRTFMETFHERAKDGDYGRAWLAARDRLRAAGLAPFFYGAFVLGGALRG
;
A
#
# COMPACT_ATOMS: atom_id res chain seq x y z
N MET A 1 -29.80 -3.67 15.67
CA MET A 1 -29.56 -4.04 14.27
C MET A 1 -30.76 -3.82 13.35
N ASP A 2 -31.80 -3.11 13.77
CA ASP A 2 -33.05 -2.99 12.98
C ASP A 2 -33.45 -1.56 12.59
N ASN A 3 -32.49 -0.64 12.41
CA ASN A 3 -32.83 0.75 12.03
C ASN A 3 -31.98 1.35 10.89
N PHE A 4 -31.25 0.53 10.12
CA PHE A 4 -30.40 1.09 9.04
C PHE A 4 -30.82 0.68 7.61
N LEU A 5 -31.88 -0.10 7.44
CA LEU A 5 -32.33 -0.60 6.13
C LEU A 5 -33.61 0.06 5.59
N TRP A 6 -34.12 1.12 6.22
CA TRP A 6 -35.44 1.67 5.85
C TRP A 6 -35.41 3.01 5.09
N HIS A 7 -34.27 3.52 4.64
CA HIS A 7 -34.23 4.84 3.97
C HIS A 7 -33.83 4.84 2.50
N PHE A 8 -33.69 3.68 1.83
CA PHE A 8 -33.32 3.62 0.40
C PHE A 8 -34.38 3.05 -0.55
N SER A 9 -35.64 2.90 -0.13
CA SER A 9 -36.68 2.39 -1.00
C SER A 9 -37.76 3.42 -1.35
N ASN A 10 -37.45 4.54 -1.95
CA ASN A 10 -38.44 5.33 -2.71
C ASN A 10 -37.85 6.60 -3.35
N LYS A 11 -37.07 6.44 -4.42
CA LYS A 11 -37.03 7.46 -5.51
C LYS A 11 -36.76 6.75 -6.82
N ARG A 12 -37.81 6.68 -7.65
CA ARG A 12 -37.75 6.23 -9.04
C ARG A 12 -36.86 7.19 -9.84
N LEU A 13 -35.75 6.66 -10.40
CA LEU A 13 -34.94 7.35 -11.41
C LEU A 13 -35.52 7.05 -12.80
N PRO A 14 -35.55 8.02 -13.73
CA PRO A 14 -36.08 7.83 -15.06
C PRO A 14 -35.13 6.97 -15.92
N HIS A 15 -35.70 6.06 -16.67
CA HIS A 15 -35.02 5.21 -17.65
C HIS A 15 -34.35 6.05 -18.74
N LYS A 16 -33.01 6.06 -18.78
CA LYS A 16 -32.14 6.11 -19.96
C LYS A 16 -30.70 6.40 -19.53
N ALA A 17 -30.00 5.39 -19.05
CA ALA A 17 -28.52 5.34 -19.00
C ALA A 17 -28.08 3.90 -18.64
N THR A 18 -28.26 2.98 -19.55
CA THR A 18 -27.77 1.60 -19.47
C THR A 18 -26.53 1.48 -20.35
N ALA A 19 -25.36 1.80 -19.80
CA ALA A 19 -24.06 1.31 -20.30
C ALA A 19 -22.84 1.56 -19.39
N LEU A 20 -22.99 2.16 -18.16
CA LEU A 20 -21.83 2.50 -17.30
C LEU A 20 -21.97 2.01 -15.84
N ALA A 21 -22.87 1.07 -15.57
CA ALA A 21 -23.17 0.61 -14.22
C ALA A 21 -22.16 -0.35 -13.53
N PRO A 22 -21.23 -1.04 -14.18
CA PRO A 22 -20.33 -1.97 -13.47
C PRO A 22 -19.18 -1.32 -12.70
N VAL A 23 -18.79 -0.10 -13.04
CA VAL A 23 -17.61 0.54 -12.42
C VAL A 23 -17.93 1.18 -11.06
N LEU A 24 -19.19 1.53 -10.82
CA LEU A 24 -19.60 2.17 -9.56
C LEU A 24 -19.84 1.20 -8.40
N ALA A 25 -20.04 -0.08 -8.64
CA ALA A 25 -20.33 -1.07 -7.59
C ALA A 25 -19.11 -1.46 -6.76
N LEU A 26 -17.90 -1.34 -7.32
CA LEU A 26 -16.63 -1.63 -6.60
C LEU A 26 -16.16 -0.49 -5.68
N TRP A 27 -16.75 0.70 -5.77
CA TRP A 27 -16.42 1.88 -4.97
C TRP A 27 -17.34 2.10 -3.77
N LEU A 28 -18.46 1.36 -3.66
CA LEU A 28 -19.48 1.56 -2.64
C LEU A 28 -19.53 0.48 -1.55
N THR A 29 -18.73 -0.59 -1.66
CA THR A 29 -18.61 -1.55 -0.55
C THR A 29 -17.53 -1.08 0.41
N GLY A 30 -17.99 -0.31 1.40
CA GLY A 30 -17.21 0.40 2.36
C GLY A 30 -16.22 -0.45 3.15
N CYS A 31 -15.14 0.20 3.52
CA CYS A 31 -14.33 -0.20 4.66
C CYS A 31 -15.21 -0.17 5.92
N PRO A 32 -15.32 -1.26 6.67
CA PRO A 32 -15.91 -1.20 7.99
C PRO A 32 -14.98 -0.44 8.94
N ALA A 33 -15.58 0.33 9.85
CA ALA A 33 -14.89 1.06 10.91
C ALA A 33 -14.01 0.14 11.76
N PRO A 34 -12.84 0.59 12.23
CA PRO A 34 -11.96 -0.22 13.06
C PRO A 34 -12.62 -0.57 14.39
N VAL A 35 -12.60 -1.86 14.74
CA VAL A 35 -12.98 -2.34 16.06
C VAL A 35 -11.85 -2.00 17.03
N PRO A 36 -12.13 -1.39 18.20
CA PRO A 36 -11.09 -1.09 19.15
C PRO A 36 -10.50 -2.38 19.72
N LEU A 37 -9.18 -2.51 19.68
CA LEU A 37 -8.43 -3.56 20.34
C LEU A 37 -8.61 -3.44 21.86
N PRO A 38 -8.84 -4.52 22.61
CA PRO A 38 -9.15 -4.46 24.03
C PRO A 38 -7.99 -4.08 24.96
N TYR A 39 -6.82 -3.68 24.46
CA TYR A 39 -5.64 -3.36 25.26
C TYR A 39 -4.70 -2.29 24.66
N LEU A 40 -5.25 -1.27 24.06
CA LEU A 40 -4.57 0.03 24.06
C LEU A 40 -5.31 0.90 25.08
N PRO A 41 -4.61 1.70 25.94
CA PRO A 41 -5.31 2.64 26.78
C PRO A 41 -6.22 3.44 25.85
N ALA A 42 -7.52 3.42 26.17
CA ALA A 42 -8.52 4.13 25.40
C ALA A 42 -8.03 5.58 25.28
N GLU A 43 -7.72 6.01 24.06
CA GLU A 43 -7.79 7.43 23.73
C GLU A 43 -9.25 7.79 24.00
N LYS A 44 -9.47 8.37 25.16
CA LYS A 44 -10.76 8.95 25.51
C LYS A 44 -11.06 9.95 24.41
N GLU A 45 -12.17 9.66 23.73
CA GLU A 45 -12.79 10.55 22.75
C GLU A 45 -12.05 10.71 21.41
N VAL A 46 -11.99 9.65 20.59
CA VAL A 46 -12.30 9.85 19.18
C VAL A 46 -13.82 9.99 19.13
N GLY A 47 -14.29 11.16 19.49
CA GLY A 47 -15.68 11.53 19.31
C GLY A 47 -16.06 11.29 17.85
N ARG A 48 -17.28 10.82 17.60
CA ARG A 48 -17.98 10.61 16.33
C ARG A 48 -17.27 11.36 15.23
N ALA A 49 -16.91 10.69 14.12
CA ALA A 49 -16.31 11.30 12.93
C ALA A 49 -17.00 12.65 12.70
N ALA A 50 -16.33 13.74 13.11
CA ALA A 50 -16.97 15.03 13.16
C ALA A 50 -17.22 15.43 11.71
N SER A 51 -18.49 15.42 11.30
CA SER A 51 -18.91 15.76 9.95
C SER A 51 -18.27 17.08 9.52
N LEU A 52 -17.83 17.15 8.28
CA LEU A 52 -17.42 18.43 7.68
C LEU A 52 -18.53 19.48 7.86
N PRO A 53 -18.20 20.76 8.02
CA PRO A 53 -19.19 21.81 7.89
C PRO A 53 -19.94 21.66 6.57
N SER A 54 -21.27 21.84 6.58
CA SER A 54 -22.08 21.78 5.37
C SER A 54 -21.68 22.83 4.31
N ASP A 55 -21.12 23.93 4.76
CA ASP A 55 -20.59 25.03 3.95
C ASP A 55 -19.22 25.45 4.43
N PRO A 56 -18.34 25.99 3.55
CA PRO A 56 -17.11 26.62 3.98
C PRO A 56 -17.41 27.76 4.96
N PRO A 57 -16.88 27.73 6.21
CA PRO A 57 -17.20 28.73 7.23
C PRO A 57 -16.72 30.15 6.89
N ALA A 58 -15.68 30.27 6.08
CA ALA A 58 -15.12 31.55 5.60
C ALA A 58 -14.98 31.55 4.08
N ARG A 59 -15.09 32.73 3.47
CA ARG A 59 -15.03 32.87 1.99
C ARG A 59 -14.34 34.17 1.66
N GLY A 60 -13.26 34.53 1.78
CA GLY A 60 -12.63 35.78 1.37
C GLY A 60 -13.52 37.04 1.24
N ASN A 61 -12.94 38.19 1.21
CA ASN A 61 -13.67 39.44 1.11
C ASN A 61 -14.01 39.77 -0.38
N PRO A 62 -15.29 39.74 -0.78
CA PRO A 62 -15.69 40.01 -2.17
C PRO A 62 -15.39 41.45 -2.66
N GLN A 63 -15.07 42.36 -1.78
CA GLN A 63 -14.71 43.75 -2.15
C GLN A 63 -13.23 43.86 -2.54
N ILE A 64 -12.41 42.89 -2.23
CA ILE A 64 -10.99 42.90 -2.59
C ILE A 64 -10.82 42.55 -4.06
N LYS A 65 -10.13 43.44 -4.79
CA LYS A 65 -9.77 43.17 -6.18
C LYS A 65 -8.85 41.93 -6.26
N ARG A 66 -9.14 41.05 -7.21
CA ARG A 66 -8.33 39.87 -7.47
C ARG A 66 -6.88 40.24 -7.78
N VAL A 67 -5.94 39.62 -7.06
CA VAL A 67 -4.51 39.74 -7.29
C VAL A 67 -4.09 38.55 -8.17
N PRO A 68 -3.67 38.74 -9.42
CA PRO A 68 -3.21 37.65 -10.27
C PRO A 68 -1.94 37.02 -9.71
N LEU A 69 -1.86 35.68 -9.76
CA LEU A 69 -0.73 34.91 -9.19
C LEU A 69 0.60 35.20 -9.92
N ASP A 70 0.55 35.47 -11.21
CA ASP A 70 1.71 35.80 -12.06
C ASP A 70 2.26 37.22 -11.84
N THR A 71 1.56 38.06 -11.09
CA THR A 71 2.01 39.43 -10.73
C THR A 71 2.73 39.47 -9.37
N VAL A 72 2.78 38.36 -8.64
CA VAL A 72 3.28 38.33 -7.26
C VAL A 72 4.77 38.00 -7.25
N LYS A 73 5.54 38.73 -6.45
CA LYS A 73 6.95 38.38 -6.20
C LYS A 73 7.04 37.27 -5.16
N ILE A 74 7.83 36.25 -5.45
CA ILE A 74 8.14 35.18 -4.49
C ILE A 74 9.29 35.65 -3.59
N ALA A 75 9.12 35.49 -2.28
CA ALA A 75 10.15 35.78 -1.30
C ALA A 75 11.35 34.84 -1.45
N VAL A 76 12.56 35.42 -1.52
CA VAL A 76 13.84 34.66 -1.52
C VAL A 76 14.63 35.11 -0.31
N TYR A 77 14.90 34.17 0.63
CA TYR A 77 15.61 34.49 1.86
C TYR A 77 17.10 34.30 1.71
N GLN A 78 17.87 35.29 2.19
CA GLN A 78 19.33 35.28 2.24
C GLN A 78 19.82 35.19 3.69
N SER A 79 21.07 34.84 3.89
CA SER A 79 21.68 34.83 5.22
C SER A 79 21.64 36.24 5.84
N GLY A 80 21.16 36.29 7.07
CA GLY A 80 20.95 37.55 7.79
C GLY A 80 19.54 38.14 7.72
N ASP A 81 18.69 37.62 6.80
CA ASP A 81 17.27 38.01 6.73
C ASP A 81 16.50 37.43 7.93
N LYS A 82 15.26 37.87 8.08
CA LYS A 82 14.26 37.20 8.90
C LYS A 82 13.22 36.56 7.97
N ASN A 83 12.93 35.26 8.20
CA ASN A 83 11.88 34.60 7.45
C ASN A 83 10.48 35.04 7.92
N GLU A 84 9.44 34.43 7.34
CA GLU A 84 8.02 34.76 7.60
C GLU A 84 7.59 34.58 9.06
N ILE A 85 8.29 33.78 9.85
CA ILE A 85 8.03 33.56 11.29
C ILE A 85 8.99 34.37 12.18
N GLY A 86 9.76 35.29 11.59
CA GLY A 86 10.72 36.13 12.31
C GLY A 86 11.98 35.37 12.79
N LEU A 87 12.22 34.14 12.29
CA LEU A 87 13.47 33.41 12.54
C LEU A 87 14.62 34.02 11.71
N ALA A 88 15.76 34.26 12.34
CA ALA A 88 16.96 34.70 11.64
C ALA A 88 17.44 33.58 10.68
N VAL A 89 17.64 33.92 9.41
CA VAL A 89 18.08 32.99 8.37
C VAL A 89 19.60 32.82 8.47
N THR A 90 20.03 31.64 8.94
CA THR A 90 21.45 31.27 8.97
C THR A 90 21.94 30.94 7.55
N PRO A 91 23.26 30.87 7.29
CA PRO A 91 23.79 30.42 5.99
C PRO A 91 23.25 29.05 5.56
N GLU A 92 23.13 28.11 6.50
CA GLU A 92 22.61 26.75 6.25
C GLU A 92 21.12 26.80 5.87
N LEU A 93 20.32 27.61 6.58
CA LEU A 93 18.90 27.78 6.27
C LEU A 93 18.70 28.52 4.93
N ALA A 94 19.54 29.51 4.61
CA ALA A 94 19.53 30.15 3.29
C ALA A 94 19.87 29.15 2.18
N ALA A 95 20.82 28.25 2.40
CA ALA A 95 21.16 27.19 1.45
C ALA A 95 19.99 26.21 1.25
N ALA A 96 19.27 25.85 2.32
CA ALA A 96 18.07 25.01 2.25
C ALA A 96 16.93 25.68 1.45
N TYR A 97 16.65 26.96 1.68
CA TYR A 97 15.69 27.71 0.89
C TYR A 97 16.11 27.82 -0.58
N ALA A 98 17.40 28.09 -0.85
CA ALA A 98 17.91 28.14 -2.22
C ALA A 98 17.80 26.80 -2.93
N ALA A 99 18.05 25.68 -2.24
CA ALA A 99 17.84 24.33 -2.78
C ALA A 99 16.34 24.08 -3.08
N TYR A 100 15.46 24.46 -2.15
CA TYR A 100 14.00 24.36 -2.34
C TYR A 100 13.54 25.17 -3.58
N HIS A 101 14.01 26.38 -3.75
CA HIS A 101 13.70 27.21 -4.93
C HIS A 101 14.22 26.59 -6.25
N ARG A 102 15.37 25.91 -6.22
CA ARG A 102 15.90 25.19 -7.40
C ARG A 102 15.27 23.82 -7.62
N ARG A 103 14.37 23.36 -6.70
CA ARG A 103 13.80 22.01 -6.72
C ARG A 103 14.85 20.89 -6.61
N ASP A 104 15.93 21.16 -5.94
CA ASP A 104 16.97 20.22 -5.60
C ASP A 104 16.58 19.48 -4.31
N VAL A 105 15.72 18.48 -4.49
CA VAL A 105 15.05 17.78 -3.37
C VAL A 105 16.06 17.06 -2.48
N ASP A 106 17.10 16.47 -3.06
CA ASP A 106 18.15 15.79 -2.30
C ASP A 106 18.93 16.77 -1.43
N ALA A 107 19.26 17.94 -1.96
CA ALA A 107 19.90 19.01 -1.19
C ALA A 107 18.98 19.57 -0.08
N VAL A 108 17.67 19.67 -0.33
CA VAL A 108 16.69 20.09 0.70
C VAL A 108 16.65 19.06 1.84
N LEU A 109 16.57 17.77 1.53
CA LEU A 109 16.55 16.70 2.54
C LEU A 109 17.85 16.70 3.38
N ALA A 110 19.00 16.77 2.73
CA ALA A 110 20.29 16.81 3.42
C ALA A 110 20.43 18.06 4.32
N ALA A 111 19.99 19.24 3.86
CA ALA A 111 19.99 20.45 4.65
C ALA A 111 19.02 20.38 5.83
N ALA A 112 17.80 19.84 5.62
CA ALA A 112 16.81 19.64 6.67
C ALA A 112 17.31 18.70 7.76
N ASP A 113 17.97 17.60 7.41
CA ASP A 113 18.58 16.66 8.35
C ASP A 113 19.70 17.34 9.19
N SER A 114 20.55 18.14 8.55
CA SER A 114 21.58 18.93 9.24
C SER A 114 21.00 19.94 10.22
N LEU A 115 19.94 20.67 9.82
CA LEU A 115 19.24 21.68 10.63
C LEU A 115 18.45 21.08 11.79
N SER A 116 18.00 19.83 11.66
CA SER A 116 17.23 19.10 12.69
C SER A 116 18.08 18.59 13.84
N GLY A 117 19.39 18.84 13.86
CA GLY A 117 20.31 18.40 14.91
C GLY A 117 19.86 18.82 16.31
N LYS A 118 20.27 18.04 17.35
CA LYS A 118 19.83 18.22 18.75
C LYS A 118 20.10 19.61 19.36
N SER A 119 21.02 20.38 18.79
CA SER A 119 21.37 21.73 19.23
C SER A 119 20.50 22.83 18.62
N ALA A 120 19.70 22.54 17.58
CA ALA A 120 18.85 23.53 16.95
C ALA A 120 17.66 23.92 17.85
N ASP A 121 17.31 25.22 17.83
CA ASP A 121 16.10 25.69 18.54
C ASP A 121 14.81 25.14 17.88
N ALA A 122 13.70 25.22 18.62
CA ALA A 122 12.41 24.64 18.17
C ALA A 122 11.91 25.25 16.85
N LYS A 123 12.12 26.55 16.61
CA LYS A 123 11.69 27.20 15.37
C LYS A 123 12.51 26.75 14.18
N THR A 124 13.82 26.63 14.32
CA THR A 124 14.72 26.08 13.28
C THR A 124 14.34 24.65 12.92
N ARG A 125 14.09 23.81 13.94
CA ARG A 125 13.63 22.43 13.71
C ARG A 125 12.28 22.37 13.02
N TRP A 126 11.35 23.26 13.39
CA TRP A 126 10.03 23.32 12.75
C TRP A 126 10.12 23.68 11.26
N VAL A 127 10.95 24.70 10.91
CA VAL A 127 11.18 25.08 9.51
C VAL A 127 11.88 23.95 8.74
N ALA A 128 12.89 23.32 9.33
CA ALA A 128 13.61 22.19 8.71
C ALA A 128 12.66 21.01 8.44
N ALA A 129 11.81 20.67 9.41
CA ALA A 129 10.82 19.59 9.25
C ALA A 129 9.75 19.97 8.21
N GLY A 130 9.35 21.24 8.10
CA GLY A 130 8.46 21.74 7.04
C GLY A 130 9.06 21.56 5.65
N LEU A 131 10.30 21.98 5.44
CA LEU A 131 11.03 21.78 4.18
C LEU A 131 11.18 20.29 3.84
N ARG A 132 11.44 19.44 4.85
CA ARG A 132 11.53 17.99 4.68
C ARG A 132 10.19 17.40 4.26
N TYR A 133 9.08 17.83 4.88
CA TYR A 133 7.73 17.43 4.48
C TYR A 133 7.45 17.76 3.01
N ASP A 134 7.68 19.01 2.60
CA ASP A 134 7.42 19.46 1.23
C ASP A 134 8.31 18.71 0.21
N ALA A 135 9.57 18.44 0.56
CA ALA A 135 10.48 17.67 -0.27
C ALA A 135 9.98 16.21 -0.45
N LEU A 136 9.52 15.57 0.61
CA LEU A 136 8.94 14.22 0.55
C LEU A 136 7.64 14.17 -0.26
N ALA A 137 6.78 15.18 -0.12
CA ALA A 137 5.56 15.32 -0.92
C ALA A 137 5.88 15.45 -2.42
N MET A 138 6.87 16.28 -2.79
CA MET A 138 7.33 16.41 -4.17
C MET A 138 7.90 15.11 -4.75
N LEU A 139 8.53 14.27 -3.92
CA LEU A 139 9.02 12.95 -4.33
C LEU A 139 7.92 11.89 -4.45
N GLY A 140 6.66 12.20 -4.10
CA GLY A 140 5.58 11.22 -4.04
C GLY A 140 5.79 10.20 -2.90
N ARG A 141 6.30 10.66 -1.76
CA ARG A 141 6.52 9.88 -0.53
C ARG A 141 5.55 10.32 0.59
N PRO A 142 4.22 10.23 0.36
CA PRO A 142 3.24 10.83 1.25
C PRO A 142 3.21 10.24 2.66
N ALA A 143 3.55 8.95 2.85
CA ALA A 143 3.56 8.39 4.19
C ALA A 143 4.82 8.77 5.00
N ASP A 144 5.95 9.01 4.33
CA ASP A 144 7.09 9.60 5.00
C ASP A 144 6.78 11.06 5.37
N ALA A 145 6.06 11.78 4.50
CA ALA A 145 5.56 13.12 4.80
C ALA A 145 4.55 13.10 5.96
N GLU A 146 3.63 12.13 6.04
CA GLU A 146 2.71 11.94 7.18
C GLU A 146 3.49 11.74 8.49
N SER A 147 4.56 10.93 8.46
CA SER A 147 5.42 10.73 9.64
C SER A 147 6.14 12.00 10.09
N VAL A 148 6.61 12.83 9.15
CA VAL A 148 7.20 14.14 9.46
C VAL A 148 6.15 15.09 10.04
N ALA A 149 4.90 15.01 9.58
CA ALA A 149 3.80 15.80 10.14
C ALA A 149 3.55 15.48 11.63
N GLU A 150 3.80 14.26 12.10
CA GLU A 150 3.70 13.93 13.53
C GLU A 150 4.76 14.66 14.37
N GLU A 151 6.00 14.73 13.88
CA GLU A 151 7.07 15.51 14.50
C GLU A 151 6.74 17.02 14.50
N LEU A 152 6.27 17.52 13.36
CA LEU A 152 5.85 18.90 13.19
C LEU A 152 4.74 19.30 14.18
N ALA A 153 3.77 18.43 14.46
CA ALA A 153 2.67 18.73 15.38
C ALA A 153 3.17 19.01 16.80
N VAL A 154 4.18 18.30 17.26
CA VAL A 154 4.80 18.53 18.58
C VAL A 154 5.50 19.90 18.62
N LEU A 155 6.26 20.22 17.56
CA LEU A 155 6.99 21.49 17.46
C LEU A 155 6.02 22.67 17.31
N GLU A 156 4.99 22.56 16.48
CA GLU A 156 3.99 23.61 16.27
C GLU A 156 3.22 23.92 17.57
N ARG A 157 2.76 22.90 18.31
CA ARG A 157 2.14 23.11 19.63
C ARG A 157 3.07 23.82 20.61
N THR A 158 4.36 23.51 20.61
CA THR A 158 5.35 24.16 21.46
C THR A 158 5.56 25.63 21.12
N ILE A 159 5.49 26.00 19.84
CA ILE A 159 5.76 27.35 19.33
C ILE A 159 4.50 28.22 19.32
N LEU A 160 3.36 27.67 18.91
CA LEU A 160 2.13 28.40 18.62
C LEU A 160 0.96 28.03 19.53
N GLY A 161 1.08 26.99 20.36
CA GLY A 161 -0.01 26.50 21.21
C GLY A 161 -1.09 25.68 20.50
N HIS A 162 -0.96 25.47 19.21
CA HIS A 162 -1.86 24.63 18.39
C HIS A 162 -1.04 23.89 17.31
N ASP A 163 -1.68 22.96 16.58
CA ASP A 163 -1.06 22.17 15.50
C ASP A 163 -1.89 22.17 14.20
N LEU A 164 -2.61 23.24 13.94
CA LEU A 164 -3.59 23.31 12.84
C LEU A 164 -2.93 23.27 11.46
N THR A 165 -1.75 23.90 11.29
CA THR A 165 -1.00 23.83 10.02
C THR A 165 -0.56 22.40 9.76
N THR A 166 -0.03 21.74 10.78
CA THR A 166 0.41 20.35 10.68
C THR A 166 -0.76 19.39 10.44
N GLN A 167 -1.93 19.63 11.04
CA GLN A 167 -3.13 18.84 10.74
C GLN A 167 -3.52 18.95 9.27
N ALA A 168 -3.48 20.17 8.69
CA ALA A 168 -3.73 20.35 7.26
C ALA A 168 -2.69 19.64 6.39
N MET A 169 -1.41 19.70 6.76
CA MET A 169 -0.33 18.97 6.06
C MET A 169 -0.54 17.45 6.14
N ARG A 170 -0.88 16.91 7.30
CA ARG A 170 -1.19 15.49 7.45
C ARG A 170 -2.39 15.07 6.60
N GLY A 171 -3.42 15.90 6.54
CA GLY A 171 -4.57 15.69 5.66
C GLY A 171 -4.17 15.61 4.19
N LEU A 172 -3.24 16.45 3.71
CA LEU A 172 -2.71 16.39 2.35
C LEU A 172 -1.96 15.08 2.09
N ALA A 173 -1.10 14.66 3.02
CA ALA A 173 -0.40 13.38 2.91
C ALA A 173 -1.36 12.18 2.85
N ARG A 174 -2.42 12.18 3.68
CA ARG A 174 -3.47 11.15 3.68
C ARG A 174 -4.31 11.16 2.40
N MET A 175 -4.57 12.33 1.84
CA MET A 175 -5.25 12.46 0.54
C MET A 175 -4.43 11.77 -0.57
N GLU A 176 -3.12 11.99 -0.61
CA GLU A 176 -2.21 11.33 -1.56
C GLU A 176 -2.17 9.81 -1.36
N LEU A 177 -2.33 9.33 -0.11
CA LEU A 177 -2.47 7.93 0.25
C LEU A 177 -3.87 7.36 -0.06
N ARG A 178 -4.78 8.18 -0.59
CA ARG A 178 -6.20 7.87 -0.83
C ARG A 178 -7.00 7.50 0.43
N ASP A 179 -6.49 7.83 1.60
CA ASP A 179 -7.24 7.76 2.86
C ASP A 179 -8.10 9.03 3.01
N TYR A 180 -9.14 9.10 2.18
CA TYR A 180 -9.98 10.30 2.04
C TYR A 180 -10.76 10.60 3.32
N ASP A 181 -11.19 9.58 4.06
CA ASP A 181 -11.96 9.78 5.29
C ASP A 181 -11.10 10.42 6.39
N SER A 182 -9.89 9.91 6.59
CA SER A 182 -8.94 10.50 7.54
C SER A 182 -8.46 11.87 7.10
N ALA A 183 -8.25 12.09 5.79
CA ALA A 183 -7.91 13.40 5.24
C ALA A 183 -9.01 14.43 5.49
N LEU A 184 -10.27 14.09 5.20
CA LEU A 184 -11.43 14.96 5.46
C LEU A 184 -11.63 15.21 6.96
N ALA A 185 -11.34 14.22 7.82
CA ALA A 185 -11.39 14.41 9.27
C ALA A 185 -10.33 15.42 9.76
N ASP A 186 -9.10 15.37 9.23
CA ASP A 186 -8.04 16.34 9.55
C ASP A 186 -8.39 17.75 9.06
N PHE A 187 -8.76 17.88 7.79
CA PHE A 187 -9.19 19.16 7.23
C PHE A 187 -10.42 19.75 7.93
N GLY A 188 -11.38 18.89 8.26
CA GLY A 188 -12.59 19.28 8.98
C GLY A 188 -12.31 19.79 10.39
N ARG A 189 -11.31 19.25 11.10
CA ARG A 189 -10.86 19.79 12.38
C ARG A 189 -10.32 21.20 12.24
N VAL A 190 -9.47 21.43 11.24
CA VAL A 190 -8.92 22.77 10.94
C VAL A 190 -10.04 23.75 10.59
N ALA A 191 -10.93 23.38 9.68
CA ALA A 191 -12.04 24.25 9.26
C ALA A 191 -12.96 24.66 10.42
N ARG A 192 -13.23 23.74 11.36
CA ARG A 192 -14.04 24.05 12.54
C ARG A 192 -13.28 24.87 13.58
N ALA A 193 -12.02 24.56 13.84
CA ALA A 193 -11.23 25.27 14.84
C ALA A 193 -11.04 26.74 14.49
N ILE A 194 -10.82 27.03 13.19
CA ILE A 194 -10.66 28.40 12.71
C ILE A 194 -12.03 29.06 12.49
N GLY A 195 -13.06 28.31 12.13
CA GLY A 195 -14.41 28.78 11.92
C GLY A 195 -14.53 29.87 10.85
N SER A 196 -15.29 30.92 11.16
CA SER A 196 -15.51 32.07 10.27
C SER A 196 -14.40 33.13 10.29
N TRP A 197 -13.29 32.84 10.97
CA TRP A 197 -12.18 33.77 11.02
C TRP A 197 -11.62 34.00 9.59
N SER A 198 -11.36 35.26 9.29
CA SER A 198 -10.73 35.69 8.02
C SER A 198 -9.71 36.79 8.32
N LEU A 199 -8.74 36.93 7.43
CA LEU A 199 -7.73 37.98 7.53
C LEU A 199 -8.42 39.33 7.60
N PRO A 200 -8.08 40.19 8.60
CA PRO A 200 -8.55 41.54 8.60
C PRO A 200 -7.98 42.28 7.40
N THR A 201 -8.86 42.70 6.49
CA THR A 201 -8.49 43.42 5.26
C THR A 201 -8.47 44.92 5.41
N SER A 202 -8.98 45.43 6.56
CA SER A 202 -8.85 46.83 6.98
C SER A 202 -8.02 46.91 8.25
N TYR A 203 -6.76 47.27 8.11
CA TYR A 203 -5.81 47.19 9.21
C TYR A 203 -5.58 48.58 9.82
N SER A 204 -5.81 48.73 11.13
CA SER A 204 -5.54 49.97 11.88
C SER A 204 -4.30 49.88 12.81
N GLY A 205 -3.38 48.90 12.55
CA GLY A 205 -2.13 48.74 13.30
C GLY A 205 -1.45 47.39 13.06
N PRO A 206 -0.15 47.20 13.39
CA PRO A 206 0.56 45.92 13.24
C PRO A 206 -0.05 44.87 14.14
N PRO A 207 -0.28 43.62 13.65
CA PRO A 207 -0.77 42.53 14.49
C PRO A 207 0.24 42.24 15.59
N THR A 208 -0.27 42.00 16.77
CA THR A 208 0.55 41.66 17.94
C THR A 208 1.26 40.29 17.77
N ASN A 209 0.74 39.43 16.87
CA ASN A 209 1.34 38.13 16.56
C ASN A 209 1.19 37.75 15.07
N LEU A 210 2.06 38.34 14.22
CA LEU A 210 2.04 38.10 12.77
C LEU A 210 2.28 36.61 12.41
N THR A 211 3.06 35.90 13.19
CA THR A 211 3.36 34.46 12.99
C THR A 211 2.09 33.60 13.13
N GLU A 212 1.30 33.85 14.17
CA GLU A 212 0.05 33.13 14.42
C GLU A 212 -1.00 33.41 13.33
N VAL A 213 -1.16 34.66 12.96
CA VAL A 213 -2.08 35.09 11.88
C VAL A 213 -1.73 34.39 10.56
N LYS A 214 -0.46 34.33 10.20
CA LYS A 214 0.00 33.64 9.00
C LYS A 214 -0.24 32.14 9.09
N SER A 215 0.10 31.51 10.21
CA SER A 215 -0.09 30.08 10.43
C SER A 215 -1.58 29.68 10.32
N LEU A 216 -2.48 30.43 10.96
CA LEU A 216 -3.92 30.18 10.88
C LEU A 216 -4.46 30.34 9.46
N SER A 217 -4.03 31.40 8.74
CA SER A 217 -4.44 31.61 7.35
C SER A 217 -3.98 30.47 6.45
N GLU A 218 -2.74 30.04 6.60
CA GLU A 218 -2.15 28.97 5.82
C GLU A 218 -2.81 27.62 6.12
N ALA A 219 -3.08 27.32 7.39
CA ALA A 219 -3.82 26.11 7.79
C ALA A 219 -5.22 26.08 7.18
N GLN A 220 -5.96 27.21 7.23
CA GLN A 220 -7.30 27.31 6.69
C GLN A 220 -7.33 27.12 5.17
N MET A 221 -6.46 27.81 4.44
CA MET A 221 -6.37 27.71 2.99
C MET A 221 -5.98 26.29 2.54
N ARG A 222 -4.98 25.68 3.18
CA ARG A 222 -4.58 24.29 2.91
C ARG A 222 -5.71 23.31 3.18
N ALA A 223 -6.46 23.49 4.28
CA ALA A 223 -7.57 22.61 4.61
C ALA A 223 -8.71 22.73 3.57
N TYR A 224 -9.07 23.95 3.16
CA TYR A 224 -10.14 24.16 2.17
C TYR A 224 -9.75 23.65 0.78
N ALA A 225 -8.53 23.93 0.34
CA ALA A 225 -7.99 23.40 -0.91
C ALA A 225 -7.88 21.85 -0.87
N GLY A 226 -7.49 21.29 0.28
CA GLY A 226 -7.46 19.84 0.50
C GLY A 226 -8.84 19.19 0.43
N ILE A 227 -9.86 19.77 1.08
CA ILE A 227 -11.26 19.32 0.99
C ILE A 227 -11.74 19.36 -0.47
N ALA A 228 -11.45 20.46 -1.18
CA ALA A 228 -11.81 20.60 -2.59
C ALA A 228 -11.15 19.51 -3.45
N SER A 229 -9.88 19.22 -3.20
CA SER A 229 -9.14 18.19 -3.92
C SER A 229 -9.70 16.79 -3.65
N VAL A 230 -10.02 16.46 -2.39
CA VAL A 230 -10.66 15.17 -2.05
C VAL A 230 -12.01 15.02 -2.76
N TYR A 231 -12.87 16.04 -2.70
CA TYR A 231 -14.15 15.99 -3.41
C TYR A 231 -13.98 15.86 -4.93
N PHE A 232 -12.97 16.51 -5.51
CA PHE A 232 -12.66 16.37 -6.93
C PHE A 232 -12.27 14.92 -7.27
N LEU A 233 -11.38 14.32 -6.48
CA LEU A 233 -10.95 12.94 -6.65
C LEU A 233 -12.08 11.92 -6.44
N GLN A 234 -13.05 12.25 -5.58
CA GLN A 234 -14.28 11.48 -5.36
C GLN A 234 -15.36 11.78 -6.42
N LYS A 235 -15.06 12.57 -7.46
CA LYS A 235 -15.98 12.99 -8.53
C LYS A 235 -17.18 13.82 -8.05
N ASN A 236 -17.11 14.37 -6.84
CA ASN A 236 -18.11 15.33 -6.34
C ASN A 236 -17.70 16.75 -6.74
N TYR A 237 -17.79 17.04 -8.02
CA TYR A 237 -17.29 18.29 -8.61
C TYR A 237 -18.00 19.55 -8.13
N ALA A 238 -19.27 19.46 -7.75
CA ALA A 238 -20.02 20.58 -7.21
C ALA A 238 -19.46 21.03 -5.85
N GLU A 239 -19.18 20.08 -4.95
CA GLU A 239 -18.54 20.36 -3.67
C GLU A 239 -17.10 20.83 -3.86
N ALA A 240 -16.36 20.19 -4.76
CA ALA A 240 -15.00 20.63 -5.10
C ALA A 240 -14.97 22.09 -5.56
N LEU A 241 -15.88 22.49 -6.44
CA LEU A 241 -16.01 23.87 -6.90
C LEU A 241 -16.33 24.84 -5.76
N ARG A 242 -17.20 24.47 -4.85
CA ARG A 242 -17.61 25.29 -3.72
C ARG A 242 -16.46 25.55 -2.75
N TRP A 243 -15.76 24.49 -2.34
CA TRP A 243 -14.63 24.58 -1.42
C TRP A 243 -13.40 25.24 -2.05
N ALA A 244 -13.08 24.94 -3.31
CA ALA A 244 -11.99 25.60 -4.03
C ALA A 244 -12.26 27.11 -4.23
N GLY A 245 -13.53 27.48 -4.47
CA GLY A 245 -13.92 28.89 -4.56
C GLY A 245 -13.73 29.65 -3.26
N ALA A 246 -14.07 29.03 -2.12
CA ALA A 246 -13.84 29.61 -0.81
C ALA A 246 -12.34 29.76 -0.49
N ALA A 247 -11.55 28.73 -0.79
CA ALA A 247 -10.09 28.76 -0.65
C ALA A 247 -9.46 29.87 -1.51
N GLU A 248 -9.91 30.05 -2.76
CA GLU A 248 -9.40 31.09 -3.64
C GLU A 248 -9.68 32.50 -3.09
N GLY A 249 -10.87 32.72 -2.49
CA GLY A 249 -11.17 33.97 -1.81
C GLY A 249 -10.18 34.27 -0.67
N LEU A 250 -9.89 33.27 0.17
CA LEU A 250 -8.94 33.44 1.27
C LEU A 250 -7.49 33.63 0.79
N PHE A 251 -7.07 32.93 -0.25
CA PHE A 251 -5.77 33.16 -0.88
C PHE A 251 -5.67 34.57 -1.45
N ASN A 252 -6.73 35.06 -2.08
CA ASN A 252 -6.76 36.40 -2.63
C ASN A 252 -6.63 37.50 -1.54
N ASP A 253 -7.31 37.34 -0.40
CA ASP A 253 -7.20 38.23 0.75
C ASP A 253 -5.78 38.24 1.31
N LEU A 254 -5.15 37.05 1.47
CA LEU A 254 -3.76 36.97 1.92
C LEU A 254 -2.81 37.68 0.96
N PHE A 255 -2.95 37.43 -0.33
CA PHE A 255 -2.08 38.00 -1.35
C PHE A 255 -2.24 39.53 -1.42
N TYR A 256 -3.48 40.02 -1.31
CA TYR A 256 -3.75 41.45 -1.23
C TYR A 256 -3.04 42.11 -0.04
N VAL A 257 -3.16 41.50 1.17
CA VAL A 257 -2.50 42.00 2.37
C VAL A 257 -0.99 42.00 2.22
N LEU A 258 -0.40 40.88 1.75
CA LEU A 258 1.05 40.73 1.63
C LEU A 258 1.68 41.62 0.54
N THR A 259 0.96 41.94 -0.53
CA THR A 259 1.46 42.78 -1.63
C THR A 259 1.09 44.24 -1.51
N HIS A 260 0.31 44.60 -0.48
CA HIS A 260 -0.14 45.98 -0.29
C HIS A 260 1.01 46.96 0.03
N PRO A 261 1.12 48.11 -0.67
CA PRO A 261 2.28 48.99 -0.54
C PRO A 261 2.53 49.56 0.86
N LEU A 262 1.47 49.69 1.70
CA LEU A 262 1.56 50.33 3.01
C LEU A 262 1.90 49.41 4.16
N TYR A 263 1.54 48.11 4.07
CA TYR A 263 1.70 47.14 5.18
C TYR A 263 2.10 45.76 4.76
N GLY A 264 2.26 45.46 3.47
CA GLY A 264 2.74 44.17 2.97
C GLY A 264 4.26 44.11 2.84
N SER A 265 4.81 42.93 2.82
CA SER A 265 6.22 42.67 2.51
C SER A 265 6.57 42.90 1.02
N GLY A 266 5.56 43.12 0.18
CA GLY A 266 5.71 43.17 -1.27
C GLY A 266 5.96 41.83 -1.96
N SER A 267 5.96 40.72 -1.20
CA SER A 267 6.20 39.35 -1.68
C SER A 267 5.39 38.33 -0.91
N VAL A 268 5.16 37.15 -1.51
CA VAL A 268 4.55 35.99 -0.88
C VAL A 268 5.55 34.86 -0.77
N THR A 269 5.34 33.93 0.19
CA THR A 269 6.18 32.73 0.28
C THR A 269 5.95 31.83 -0.92
N MET A 270 6.97 31.03 -1.28
CA MET A 270 6.85 30.01 -2.32
C MET A 270 5.70 29.04 -2.02
N VAL A 271 5.61 28.60 -0.77
CA VAL A 271 4.57 27.66 -0.31
C VAL A 271 3.16 28.22 -0.47
N ALA A 272 2.92 29.49 -0.16
CA ALA A 272 1.62 30.13 -0.37
C ALA A 272 1.29 30.29 -1.87
N GLY A 273 2.30 30.61 -2.70
CA GLY A 273 2.15 30.67 -4.15
C GLY A 273 1.75 29.32 -4.75
N GLU A 274 2.44 28.25 -4.35
CA GLU A 274 2.16 26.87 -4.76
C GLU A 274 0.77 26.42 -4.30
N GLY A 275 0.43 26.67 -3.04
CA GLY A 275 -0.88 26.32 -2.50
C GLY A 275 -2.03 26.95 -3.30
N ARG A 276 -1.90 28.23 -3.66
CA ARG A 276 -2.88 28.91 -4.50
C ARG A 276 -2.90 28.33 -5.92
N ALA A 277 -1.75 28.03 -6.51
CA ALA A 277 -1.65 27.46 -7.85
C ALA A 277 -2.33 26.09 -7.92
N PHE A 278 -2.12 25.21 -6.93
CA PHE A 278 -2.85 23.94 -6.85
C PHE A 278 -4.36 24.14 -6.70
N ASN A 279 -4.78 25.08 -5.85
CA ASN A 279 -6.21 25.38 -5.68
C ASN A 279 -6.84 25.90 -6.99
N LEU A 280 -6.16 26.77 -7.73
CA LEU A 280 -6.62 27.27 -9.03
C LEU A 280 -6.78 26.14 -10.05
N ALA A 281 -5.89 25.16 -10.04
CA ALA A 281 -6.00 23.99 -10.92
C ALA A 281 -7.27 23.17 -10.62
N VAL A 282 -7.56 22.88 -9.34
CA VAL A 282 -8.79 22.18 -8.91
C VAL A 282 -10.03 23.02 -9.23
N LEU A 283 -9.99 24.32 -8.93
CA LEU A 283 -11.10 25.27 -9.19
C LEU A 283 -11.47 25.31 -10.67
N GLY A 284 -10.45 25.45 -11.55
CA GLY A 284 -10.65 25.51 -12.99
C GLY A 284 -11.19 24.20 -13.56
N ALA A 285 -10.61 23.07 -13.17
CA ALA A 285 -11.07 21.76 -13.61
C ALA A 285 -12.53 21.47 -13.16
N ALA A 286 -12.84 21.70 -11.89
CA ALA A 286 -14.19 21.53 -11.35
C ALA A 286 -15.20 22.45 -12.00
N ARG A 287 -14.84 23.70 -12.26
CA ARG A 287 -15.72 24.69 -12.93
C ARG A 287 -16.06 24.25 -14.36
N GLY A 288 -15.07 23.81 -15.14
CA GLY A 288 -15.27 23.31 -16.50
C GLY A 288 -16.24 22.13 -16.52
N ILE A 289 -16.09 21.17 -15.61
CA ILE A 289 -16.95 19.98 -15.50
C ILE A 289 -18.38 20.36 -15.08
N VAL A 290 -18.54 21.12 -14.00
CA VAL A 290 -19.85 21.51 -13.46
C VAL A 290 -20.66 22.32 -14.46
N GLN A 291 -20.02 23.25 -15.17
CA GLN A 291 -20.68 24.07 -16.20
C GLN A 291 -20.79 23.35 -17.56
N ARG A 292 -20.22 22.17 -17.69
CA ARG A 292 -20.12 21.42 -18.97
C ARG A 292 -19.55 22.27 -20.11
N LYS A 293 -18.60 23.16 -19.77
CA LYS A 293 -17.92 24.04 -20.71
C LYS A 293 -16.42 24.01 -20.45
N PRO A 294 -15.59 23.46 -21.34
CA PRO A 294 -14.14 23.35 -21.15
C PRO A 294 -13.47 24.70 -20.84
N ASP A 295 -13.95 25.75 -21.48
CA ASP A 295 -13.35 27.10 -21.37
C ASP A 295 -13.71 27.81 -20.05
N ALA A 296 -14.71 27.31 -19.31
CA ALA A 296 -15.19 27.99 -18.11
C ALA A 296 -14.14 28.04 -16.98
N GLY A 297 -13.18 27.12 -16.98
CA GLY A 297 -12.07 27.09 -16.00
C GLY A 297 -10.68 27.24 -16.63
N ALA A 298 -10.62 27.58 -17.91
CA ALA A 298 -9.35 27.63 -18.66
C ALA A 298 -8.38 28.69 -18.12
N ALA A 299 -8.92 29.83 -17.64
CA ALA A 299 -8.11 30.94 -17.12
C ALA A 299 -7.35 30.50 -15.83
N GLU A 300 -8.03 29.82 -14.90
CA GLU A 300 -7.46 29.32 -13.64
C GLU A 300 -6.40 28.25 -13.91
N LEU A 301 -6.69 27.29 -14.79
CA LEU A 301 -5.75 26.25 -15.19
C LEU A 301 -4.52 26.85 -15.87
N ALA A 302 -4.70 27.85 -16.73
CA ALA A 302 -3.58 28.52 -17.40
C ALA A 302 -2.72 29.33 -16.42
N GLU A 303 -3.33 30.04 -15.48
CA GLU A 303 -2.61 30.80 -14.45
C GLU A 303 -1.80 29.88 -13.54
N SER A 304 -2.39 28.79 -13.08
CA SER A 304 -1.70 27.73 -12.33
C SER A 304 -0.51 27.16 -13.10
N GLY A 305 -0.71 26.79 -14.36
CA GLY A 305 0.35 26.26 -15.22
C GLY A 305 1.50 27.25 -15.44
N ARG A 306 1.20 28.54 -15.69
CA ARG A 306 2.23 29.59 -15.84
C ARG A 306 3.03 29.78 -14.55
N PHE A 307 2.37 29.78 -13.40
CA PHE A 307 3.07 29.86 -12.11
C PHE A 307 4.05 28.69 -11.93
N PHE A 308 3.60 27.45 -12.08
CA PHE A 308 4.48 26.28 -11.92
C PHE A 308 5.62 26.24 -12.94
N ALA A 309 5.37 26.72 -14.18
CA ALA A 309 6.43 26.87 -15.18
C ALA A 309 7.46 27.93 -14.77
N SER A 310 7.02 29.08 -14.22
CA SER A 310 7.92 30.17 -13.80
C SER A 310 8.85 29.79 -12.67
N VAL A 311 8.43 28.82 -11.81
CA VAL A 311 9.23 28.33 -10.69
C VAL A 311 9.84 26.94 -10.94
N ASN A 312 9.83 26.46 -12.19
CA ASN A 312 10.36 25.15 -12.62
C ASN A 312 9.83 23.97 -11.78
N HIS A 313 8.52 23.98 -11.45
CA HIS A 313 7.91 22.99 -10.57
C HIS A 313 7.27 21.84 -11.38
N GLY A 314 8.07 20.84 -11.75
CA GLY A 314 7.63 19.70 -12.58
C GLY A 314 6.45 18.93 -11.99
N TYR A 315 6.39 18.72 -10.68
CA TYR A 315 5.25 18.08 -10.01
C TYR A 315 3.97 18.90 -10.19
N GLY A 316 4.01 20.22 -9.92
CA GLY A 316 2.85 21.09 -10.11
C GLY A 316 2.34 21.11 -11.54
N LEU A 317 3.26 21.16 -12.52
CA LEU A 317 2.89 21.06 -13.95
C LEU A 317 2.21 19.73 -14.27
N ALA A 318 2.73 18.61 -13.75
CA ALA A 318 2.13 17.29 -13.95
C ALA A 318 0.73 17.19 -13.33
N VAL A 319 0.51 17.78 -12.15
CA VAL A 319 -0.82 17.85 -11.50
C VAL A 319 -1.80 18.67 -12.32
N VAL A 320 -1.39 19.84 -12.86
CA VAL A 320 -2.25 20.65 -13.74
C VAL A 320 -2.68 19.85 -14.97
N GLN A 321 -1.76 19.12 -15.60
CA GLN A 321 -2.10 18.27 -16.75
C GLN A 321 -3.01 17.10 -16.37
N ALA A 322 -2.80 16.48 -15.20
CA ALA A 322 -3.68 15.42 -14.72
C ALA A 322 -5.12 15.93 -14.52
N LEU A 323 -5.31 17.06 -13.84
CA LEU A 323 -6.63 17.67 -13.63
C LEU A 323 -7.30 18.10 -14.94
N ARG A 324 -6.52 18.63 -15.91
CA ARG A 324 -7.01 18.95 -17.26
C ARG A 324 -7.46 17.72 -18.03
N SER A 325 -6.66 16.64 -17.99
CA SER A 325 -6.98 15.38 -18.65
C SER A 325 -8.23 14.74 -18.04
N MET A 326 -8.33 14.68 -16.70
CA MET A 326 -9.53 14.19 -16.01
C MET A 326 -10.77 15.02 -16.39
N ALA A 327 -10.67 16.35 -16.45
CA ALA A 327 -11.77 17.19 -16.87
C ALA A 327 -12.17 16.94 -18.34
N ALA A 328 -11.20 16.74 -19.23
CA ALA A 328 -11.47 16.40 -20.63
C ALA A 328 -12.19 15.05 -20.77
N LEU A 329 -11.75 14.01 -20.02
CA LEU A 329 -12.42 12.72 -19.98
C LEU A 329 -13.87 12.81 -19.49
N GLU A 330 -14.13 13.52 -18.39
CA GLU A 330 -15.49 13.71 -17.84
C GLU A 330 -16.40 14.49 -18.80
N LEU A 331 -15.83 15.31 -19.66
CA LEU A 331 -16.56 16.05 -20.71
C LEU A 331 -16.66 15.27 -22.04
N GLY A 332 -16.15 14.04 -22.11
CA GLY A 332 -16.18 13.23 -23.32
C GLY A 332 -15.21 13.68 -24.42
N ARG A 333 -14.25 14.56 -24.13
CA ARG A 333 -13.23 15.08 -25.06
C ARG A 333 -12.01 14.13 -25.07
N LEU A 334 -12.18 12.95 -25.67
CA LEU A 334 -11.23 11.85 -25.56
C LEU A 334 -9.87 12.15 -26.20
N GLU A 335 -9.84 12.79 -27.35
CA GLU A 335 -8.60 13.19 -28.04
C GLU A 335 -7.81 14.22 -27.24
N ASP A 336 -8.50 15.22 -26.67
CA ASP A 336 -7.85 16.22 -25.81
C ASP A 336 -7.30 15.56 -24.54
N ALA A 337 -8.07 14.65 -23.92
CA ALA A 337 -7.63 13.94 -22.73
C ALA A 337 -6.36 13.13 -22.99
N GLU A 338 -6.27 12.46 -24.14
CA GLU A 338 -5.10 11.69 -24.58
C GLU A 338 -3.88 12.60 -24.74
N VAL A 339 -4.01 13.70 -25.46
CA VAL A 339 -2.90 14.64 -25.72
C VAL A 339 -2.42 15.29 -24.42
N ILE A 340 -3.34 15.77 -23.58
CA ILE A 340 -3.02 16.42 -22.31
C ILE A 340 -2.34 15.44 -21.34
N ALA A 341 -2.87 14.20 -21.23
CA ALA A 341 -2.26 13.17 -20.39
C ALA A 341 -0.86 12.79 -20.89
N GLY A 342 -0.68 12.67 -22.20
CA GLY A 342 0.63 12.41 -22.82
C GLY A 342 1.67 13.49 -22.54
N GLU A 343 1.28 14.75 -22.58
CA GLU A 343 2.17 15.87 -22.22
C GLU A 343 2.51 15.83 -20.72
N GLY A 344 1.52 15.58 -19.86
CA GLY A 344 1.74 15.43 -18.42
C GLY A 344 2.65 14.26 -18.09
N GLU A 345 2.46 13.10 -18.75
CA GLU A 345 3.32 11.92 -18.62
C GLU A 345 4.78 12.24 -18.97
N ARG A 346 5.01 12.99 -20.06
CA ARG A 346 6.34 13.41 -20.47
C ARG A 346 7.00 14.32 -19.43
N ILE A 347 6.26 15.29 -18.88
CA ILE A 347 6.74 16.18 -17.81
C ILE A 347 7.10 15.38 -16.57
N ALA A 348 6.21 14.49 -16.12
CA ALA A 348 6.42 13.68 -14.94
C ALA A 348 7.62 12.72 -15.11
N ALA A 349 7.76 12.08 -16.27
CA ALA A 349 8.89 11.19 -16.58
C ALA A 349 10.23 11.94 -16.56
N ALA A 350 10.28 13.14 -17.16
CA ALA A 350 11.49 13.98 -17.17
C ALA A 350 11.91 14.40 -15.75
N ALA A 351 10.93 14.65 -14.87
CA ALA A 351 11.15 14.99 -13.48
C ALA A 351 11.38 13.76 -12.56
N GLY A 352 11.30 12.51 -13.08
CA GLY A 352 11.46 11.30 -12.29
C GLY A 352 10.30 10.98 -11.32
N LEU A 353 9.12 11.53 -11.58
CA LEU A 353 7.93 11.45 -10.74
C LEU A 353 7.09 10.22 -11.07
N GLY A 354 7.57 9.02 -10.72
CA GLY A 354 6.92 7.75 -11.05
C GLY A 354 5.45 7.68 -10.62
N HIS A 355 5.11 8.26 -9.45
CA HIS A 355 3.73 8.32 -8.95
C HIS A 355 2.79 9.17 -9.83
N MET A 356 3.30 10.22 -10.50
CA MET A 356 2.51 11.00 -11.46
C MET A 356 2.47 10.34 -12.84
N VAL A 357 3.57 9.69 -13.25
CA VAL A 357 3.62 8.98 -14.55
C VAL A 357 2.54 7.92 -14.64
N TRP A 358 2.41 7.06 -13.61
CA TRP A 358 1.43 5.98 -13.69
C TRP A 358 -0.01 6.48 -13.74
N HIS A 359 -0.35 7.55 -13.01
CA HIS A 359 -1.67 8.15 -13.07
C HIS A 359 -1.97 8.71 -14.47
N LEU A 360 -1.08 9.54 -15.01
CA LEU A 360 -1.25 10.16 -16.33
C LEU A 360 -1.26 9.14 -17.47
N ALA A 361 -0.37 8.16 -17.40
CA ALA A 361 -0.33 7.09 -18.40
C ALA A 361 -1.58 6.19 -18.33
N ALA A 362 -2.12 5.91 -17.13
CA ALA A 362 -3.37 5.18 -16.98
C ALA A 362 -4.56 5.97 -17.55
N GLU A 363 -4.68 7.27 -17.27
CA GLU A 363 -5.72 8.13 -17.85
C GLU A 363 -5.60 8.19 -19.38
N ARG A 364 -4.38 8.31 -19.92
CA ARG A 364 -4.13 8.23 -21.38
C ARG A 364 -4.56 6.88 -21.94
N GLY A 365 -4.24 5.79 -21.24
CA GLY A 365 -4.65 4.45 -21.66
C GLY A 365 -6.17 4.30 -21.75
N LYS A 366 -6.91 4.84 -20.77
CA LYS A 366 -8.39 4.85 -20.78
C LYS A 366 -8.95 5.67 -21.94
N ALA A 367 -8.40 6.85 -22.19
CA ALA A 367 -8.81 7.69 -23.33
C ALA A 367 -8.57 6.95 -24.67
N LEU A 368 -7.40 6.34 -24.85
CA LEU A 368 -7.04 5.58 -26.04
C LEU A 368 -7.93 4.34 -26.24
N LEU A 369 -8.30 3.63 -25.14
CA LEU A 369 -9.27 2.53 -25.23
C LEU A 369 -10.65 3.01 -25.68
N ALA A 370 -11.11 4.13 -25.15
CA ALA A 370 -12.39 4.72 -25.54
C ALA A 370 -12.40 5.20 -27.00
N LEU A 371 -11.24 5.62 -27.53
CA LEU A 371 -11.00 5.95 -28.94
C LEU A 371 -10.82 4.72 -29.83
N GLY A 372 -10.77 3.50 -29.29
CA GLY A 372 -10.52 2.27 -30.04
C GLY A 372 -9.05 2.06 -30.46
N ARG A 373 -8.12 2.91 -29.98
CA ARG A 373 -6.66 2.87 -30.29
C ARG A 373 -5.92 1.90 -29.37
N ARG A 374 -6.20 0.59 -29.52
CA ARG A 374 -5.83 -0.46 -28.56
C ARG A 374 -4.32 -0.62 -28.35
N ASP A 375 -3.53 -0.64 -29.43
CA ASP A 375 -2.06 -0.84 -29.34
C ASP A 375 -1.38 0.32 -28.60
N GLU A 376 -1.91 1.53 -28.76
CA GLU A 376 -1.41 2.70 -28.09
C GLU A 376 -1.85 2.72 -26.62
N ALA A 377 -3.07 2.26 -26.35
CA ALA A 377 -3.57 2.08 -24.99
C ALA A 377 -2.70 1.08 -24.20
N GLU A 378 -2.32 -0.05 -24.81
CA GLU A 378 -1.41 -1.01 -24.18
C GLU A 378 -0.07 -0.36 -23.83
N LYS A 379 0.52 0.41 -24.75
CA LYS A 379 1.78 1.12 -24.47
C LYS A 379 1.63 2.10 -23.30
N ALA A 380 0.50 2.79 -23.22
CA ALA A 380 0.21 3.70 -22.13
C ALA A 380 0.08 2.94 -20.78
N PHE A 381 -0.63 1.82 -20.72
CA PHE A 381 -0.71 1.01 -19.49
C PHE A 381 0.63 0.38 -19.12
N ARG A 382 1.48 0.03 -20.07
CA ARG A 382 2.87 -0.42 -19.77
C ARG A 382 3.72 0.71 -19.18
N SER A 383 3.55 1.93 -19.67
CA SER A 383 4.17 3.12 -19.05
C SER A 383 3.65 3.34 -17.63
N ALA A 384 2.35 3.18 -17.40
CA ALA A 384 1.76 3.24 -16.07
C ALA A 384 2.37 2.18 -15.14
N GLN A 385 2.54 0.94 -15.59
CA GLN A 385 3.18 -0.14 -14.82
C GLN A 385 4.63 0.21 -14.44
N ASN A 386 5.41 0.77 -15.37
CA ASN A 386 6.77 1.23 -15.09
C ASN A 386 6.78 2.36 -14.07
N GLY A 387 5.81 3.30 -14.15
CA GLY A 387 5.63 4.37 -13.17
C GLY A 387 5.30 3.86 -11.77
N ILE A 388 4.44 2.84 -11.66
CA ILE A 388 4.13 2.14 -10.41
C ILE A 388 5.39 1.53 -9.80
N GLU A 389 6.20 0.86 -10.61
CA GLU A 389 7.43 0.22 -10.15
C GLU A 389 8.44 1.26 -9.62
N LEU A 390 8.59 2.39 -10.31
CA LEU A 390 9.47 3.47 -9.84
C LEU A 390 8.97 4.08 -8.54
N ALA A 391 7.69 4.39 -8.46
CA ALA A 391 7.08 4.96 -7.26
C ALA A 391 7.21 4.01 -6.05
N SER A 392 6.92 2.71 -6.23
CA SER A 392 7.08 1.70 -5.17
C SER A 392 8.53 1.59 -4.69
N GLY A 393 9.50 1.64 -5.59
CA GLY A 393 10.93 1.57 -5.24
C GLY A 393 11.46 2.79 -4.47
N SER A 394 10.72 3.91 -4.46
CA SER A 394 11.08 5.13 -3.71
C SER A 394 10.49 5.18 -2.30
N LEU A 395 9.55 4.30 -1.95
CA LEU A 395 8.88 4.27 -0.66
C LEU A 395 9.72 3.55 0.38
N GLY A 396 10.02 4.22 1.50
CA GLY A 396 10.96 3.73 2.52
C GLY A 396 10.35 2.82 3.58
N ARG A 397 9.01 2.78 3.75
CA ARG A 397 8.32 2.01 4.79
C ARG A 397 7.28 1.06 4.21
N GLU A 398 7.18 -0.14 4.79
CA GLU A 398 6.26 -1.19 4.37
C GLU A 398 4.78 -0.77 4.42
N GLU A 399 4.37 -0.13 5.50
CA GLU A 399 2.99 0.35 5.68
C GLU A 399 2.60 1.33 4.56
N THR A 400 3.56 2.14 4.11
CA THR A 400 3.43 3.06 2.98
C THR A 400 3.19 2.33 1.67
N LYS A 401 3.93 1.24 1.45
CA LYS A 401 3.85 0.45 0.22
C LYS A 401 2.51 -0.27 0.11
N LEU A 402 1.98 -0.77 1.23
CA LEU A 402 0.65 -1.38 1.28
C LEU A 402 -0.45 -0.37 0.93
N ARG A 403 -0.42 0.82 1.53
CA ARG A 403 -1.39 1.89 1.23
C ARG A 403 -1.26 2.42 -0.20
N PHE A 404 -0.06 2.46 -0.76
CA PHE A 404 0.19 2.83 -2.15
C PHE A 404 -0.40 1.83 -3.16
N GLY A 405 -0.85 0.65 -2.71
CA GLY A 405 -1.43 -0.43 -3.56
C GLY A 405 -2.73 -0.07 -4.27
N VAL A 406 -3.51 0.85 -3.73
CA VAL A 406 -4.86 1.19 -4.23
C VAL A 406 -4.79 1.83 -5.62
N GLY A 407 -5.47 1.20 -6.61
CA GLY A 407 -5.53 1.65 -8.01
C GLY A 407 -4.51 1.03 -8.96
N LYS A 408 -3.49 0.33 -8.46
CA LYS A 408 -2.52 -0.40 -9.30
C LYS A 408 -3.12 -1.62 -9.97
N GLU A 409 -4.10 -2.25 -9.33
CA GLU A 409 -4.80 -3.42 -9.85
C GLU A 409 -5.47 -3.13 -11.20
N GLU A 410 -5.99 -1.90 -11.39
CA GLU A 410 -6.63 -1.50 -12.64
C GLU A 410 -5.65 -1.56 -13.82
N VAL A 411 -4.41 -1.09 -13.65
CA VAL A 411 -3.37 -1.14 -14.69
C VAL A 411 -3.02 -2.58 -15.04
N THR A 412 -2.82 -3.42 -14.02
CA THR A 412 -2.55 -4.85 -14.21
C THR A 412 -3.71 -5.55 -14.92
N LEU A 413 -4.94 -5.23 -14.55
CA LEU A 413 -6.14 -5.80 -15.17
C LEU A 413 -6.22 -5.49 -16.67
N HIS A 414 -5.91 -4.25 -17.08
CA HIS A 414 -5.88 -3.88 -18.49
C HIS A 414 -4.80 -4.66 -19.25
N LEU A 415 -3.59 -4.78 -18.72
CA LEU A 415 -2.50 -5.53 -19.35
C LEU A 415 -2.83 -7.02 -19.49
N VAL A 416 -3.34 -7.62 -18.42
CA VAL A 416 -3.81 -9.01 -18.41
C VAL A 416 -4.90 -9.25 -19.47
N ARG A 417 -5.83 -8.32 -19.65
CA ARG A 417 -6.87 -8.41 -20.70
C ARG A 417 -6.28 -8.37 -22.11
N PHE A 418 -5.27 -7.54 -22.35
CA PHE A 418 -4.58 -7.54 -23.65
C PHE A 418 -3.89 -8.87 -23.93
N ASP A 419 -3.19 -9.43 -22.94
CA ASP A 419 -2.46 -10.69 -23.08
C ASP A 419 -3.40 -11.88 -23.28
N LEU A 420 -4.53 -11.93 -22.53
CA LEU A 420 -5.58 -12.94 -22.71
C LEU A 420 -6.18 -12.91 -24.11
N GLN A 421 -6.44 -11.73 -24.67
CA GLN A 421 -7.02 -11.57 -26.01
C GLN A 421 -6.06 -12.02 -27.11
N ARG A 422 -4.73 -11.87 -26.89
CA ARG A 422 -3.70 -12.36 -27.81
C ARG A 422 -3.37 -13.84 -27.63
N GLY A 423 -3.82 -14.44 -26.52
CA GLY A 423 -3.40 -15.78 -26.13
C GLY A 423 -1.91 -15.86 -25.76
N ASP A 424 -1.29 -14.75 -25.41
CA ASP A 424 0.12 -14.71 -24.98
C ASP A 424 0.26 -15.03 -23.50
N HIS A 425 0.29 -16.32 -23.20
CA HIS A 425 0.40 -16.81 -21.83
C HIS A 425 1.77 -16.45 -21.18
N THR A 426 2.80 -16.18 -21.97
CA THR A 426 4.11 -15.77 -21.43
C THR A 426 4.07 -14.32 -20.96
N ALA A 427 3.48 -13.42 -21.74
CA ALA A 427 3.25 -12.04 -21.31
C ALA A 427 2.28 -11.99 -20.12
N LEU A 428 1.18 -12.74 -20.17
CA LEU A 428 0.20 -12.87 -19.10
C LEU A 428 0.87 -13.26 -17.77
N PHE A 429 1.66 -14.33 -17.78
CA PHE A 429 2.39 -14.78 -16.59
C PHE A 429 3.32 -13.69 -16.07
N ARG A 430 4.12 -13.09 -16.95
CA ARG A 430 5.08 -12.03 -16.60
C ARG A 430 4.39 -10.80 -15.98
N ASP A 431 3.26 -10.34 -16.52
CA ASP A 431 2.57 -9.17 -16.02
C ASP A 431 1.91 -9.45 -14.66
N MET A 432 1.38 -10.65 -14.44
CA MET A 432 0.90 -11.10 -13.13
C MET A 432 2.05 -11.23 -12.10
N GLU A 433 3.19 -11.80 -12.50
CA GLU A 433 4.38 -11.90 -11.64
C GLU A 433 4.95 -10.53 -11.27
N ARG A 434 5.02 -9.59 -12.22
CA ARG A 434 5.48 -8.22 -11.94
C ARG A 434 4.62 -7.54 -10.88
N ALA A 435 3.31 -7.71 -10.95
CA ALA A 435 2.41 -7.14 -9.96
C ALA A 435 2.62 -7.72 -8.55
N ARG A 436 2.95 -9.02 -8.44
CA ARG A 436 3.10 -9.73 -7.16
C ARG A 436 4.52 -9.78 -6.64
N ALA A 437 5.49 -10.12 -7.50
CA ALA A 437 6.90 -10.18 -7.12
C ALA A 437 7.39 -8.83 -6.60
N ARG A 438 6.88 -7.74 -7.17
CA ARG A 438 7.26 -6.39 -6.73
C ARG A 438 6.82 -6.11 -5.31
N ALA A 439 5.60 -6.47 -4.91
CA ALA A 439 5.14 -6.32 -3.53
C ALA A 439 6.05 -7.07 -2.55
N PHE A 440 6.58 -8.23 -2.94
CA PHE A 440 7.50 -9.02 -2.14
C PHE A 440 8.94 -8.45 -2.14
N ILE A 441 9.46 -8.01 -3.28
CA ILE A 441 10.81 -7.41 -3.41
C ILE A 441 10.87 -6.06 -2.69
N ASP A 442 9.81 -5.27 -2.76
CA ASP A 442 9.72 -4.00 -2.05
C ASP A 442 9.81 -4.18 -0.54
N MET A 443 9.23 -5.25 -0.01
CA MET A 443 9.36 -5.65 1.39
C MET A 443 10.79 -6.06 1.78
N LEU A 444 11.49 -6.80 0.92
CA LEU A 444 12.87 -7.18 1.13
C LEU A 444 13.84 -5.99 1.11
N GLY A 445 13.49 -4.97 0.33
CA GLY A 445 14.29 -3.75 0.18
C GLY A 445 14.48 -2.93 1.45
N ASP A 446 13.58 -3.07 2.43
CA ASP A 446 13.60 -2.30 3.70
C ASP A 446 14.25 -3.06 4.86
N ARG A 447 14.74 -4.28 4.63
CA ARG A 447 15.45 -5.03 5.64
C ARG A 447 16.66 -4.22 6.11
N PRO A 448 16.83 -3.94 7.42
CA PRO A 448 18.04 -3.33 7.93
C PRO A 448 19.21 -4.25 7.60
N VAL A 449 20.02 -3.87 6.62
CA VAL A 449 21.26 -4.60 6.32
C VAL A 449 22.22 -4.31 7.47
N ALA A 450 22.72 -5.34 8.12
CA ALA A 450 23.69 -5.21 9.19
C ALA A 450 24.82 -4.25 8.76
N LEU A 451 25.12 -3.28 9.62
CA LEU A 451 26.10 -2.21 9.39
C LEU A 451 27.45 -2.78 8.92
N GLY A 452 27.88 -2.42 7.71
CA GLY A 452 29.17 -2.83 7.14
C GLY A 452 29.26 -2.63 5.62
N ARG A 453 30.32 -3.16 4.99
CA ARG A 453 30.53 -3.13 3.52
C ARG A 453 29.31 -3.58 2.68
N GLN A 454 28.45 -4.39 3.25
CA GLN A 454 27.22 -4.85 2.62
C GLN A 454 26.18 -3.73 2.44
N SER A 455 26.12 -2.73 3.35
CA SER A 455 25.18 -1.61 3.24
C SER A 455 25.41 -0.78 1.98
N ASP A 456 26.65 -0.54 1.62
CA ASP A 456 27.02 0.28 0.47
C ASP A 456 26.74 -0.43 -0.85
N LEU A 457 26.96 -1.76 -0.92
CA LEU A 457 26.62 -2.57 -2.08
C LEU A 457 25.10 -2.63 -2.30
N VAL A 458 24.34 -2.84 -1.24
CA VAL A 458 22.88 -2.86 -1.30
C VAL A 458 22.33 -1.48 -1.69
N ALA A 459 22.88 -0.40 -1.14
CA ALA A 459 22.52 0.96 -1.53
C ALA A 459 22.82 1.23 -3.01
N ALA A 460 23.99 0.79 -3.51
CA ALA A 460 24.37 0.92 -4.91
C ALA A 460 23.46 0.10 -5.84
N ILE A 461 23.06 -1.12 -5.45
CA ILE A 461 22.11 -1.94 -6.22
C ILE A 461 20.75 -1.25 -6.30
N ARG A 462 20.24 -0.72 -5.17
CA ARG A 462 18.98 0.02 -5.13
C ARG A 462 19.01 1.30 -5.98
N ASP A 463 20.13 1.98 -5.99
CA ASP A 463 20.31 3.16 -6.84
C ASP A 463 20.27 2.80 -8.33
N LEU A 464 20.94 1.71 -8.73
CA LEU A 464 20.85 1.18 -10.08
C LEU A 464 19.42 0.75 -10.45
N ASP A 465 18.67 0.15 -9.51
CA ASP A 465 17.25 -0.16 -9.74
C ASP A 465 16.43 1.10 -10.04
N ARG A 466 16.62 2.18 -9.29
CA ARG A 466 15.97 3.48 -9.56
C ARG A 466 16.36 4.05 -10.91
N GLN A 467 17.64 4.00 -11.28
CA GLN A 467 18.14 4.48 -12.56
C GLN A 467 17.55 3.66 -13.74
N ILE A 468 17.48 2.33 -13.61
CA ILE A 468 16.87 1.44 -14.62
C ILE A 468 15.37 1.80 -14.80
N LEU A 469 14.65 1.94 -13.70
CA LEU A 469 13.23 2.29 -13.75
C LEU A 469 13.00 3.67 -14.35
N ARG A 470 13.80 4.66 -13.98
CA ARG A 470 13.75 6.00 -14.58
C ARG A 470 14.02 5.94 -16.09
N GLN A 471 15.03 5.15 -16.53
CA GLN A 471 15.33 4.99 -17.94
C GLN A 471 14.19 4.30 -18.70
N ARG A 472 13.53 3.31 -18.10
CA ARG A 472 12.32 2.66 -18.65
C ARG A 472 11.17 3.64 -18.82
N LEU A 473 10.93 4.52 -17.87
CA LEU A 473 9.92 5.57 -18.00
C LEU A 473 10.22 6.48 -19.18
N LEU A 474 11.47 6.96 -19.29
CA LEU A 474 11.88 7.79 -20.43
C LEU A 474 11.74 7.07 -21.77
N ASN A 475 12.00 5.76 -21.81
CA ASN A 475 11.85 4.93 -23.00
C ASN A 475 10.37 4.68 -23.37
N SER A 476 9.46 4.72 -22.40
CA SER A 476 8.03 4.45 -22.58
C SER A 476 7.21 5.72 -22.84
N ALA A 477 7.74 6.88 -22.47
CA ALA A 477 7.04 8.15 -22.62
C ALA A 477 6.96 8.60 -24.10
N PRO A 478 5.94 9.35 -24.50
CA PRO A 478 5.83 9.92 -25.83
C PRO A 478 7.08 10.75 -26.19
N GLY A 479 7.67 10.52 -27.38
CA GLY A 479 8.89 11.22 -27.82
C GLY A 479 10.21 10.67 -27.26
N ALA A 480 10.23 9.41 -26.83
CA ALA A 480 11.43 8.73 -26.32
C ALA A 480 12.64 8.81 -27.28
N MET A 481 13.84 8.97 -26.70
CA MET A 481 15.10 9.03 -27.45
C MET A 481 15.51 7.65 -28.00
N SER A 482 16.14 7.61 -29.16
CA SER A 482 16.52 6.38 -29.83
C SER A 482 17.58 5.52 -29.11
N ASP A 483 18.43 6.14 -28.28
CA ASP A 483 19.51 5.48 -27.52
C ASP A 483 19.09 5.00 -26.11
N GLY A 484 17.84 5.23 -25.71
CA GLY A 484 17.33 4.90 -24.39
C GLY A 484 17.44 3.42 -24.02
N LYS A 485 17.21 2.50 -24.98
CA LYS A 485 17.34 1.05 -24.76
C LYS A 485 18.79 0.63 -24.48
N SER A 486 19.76 1.23 -25.14
CA SER A 486 21.18 0.95 -24.90
C SER A 486 21.63 1.42 -23.52
N ARG A 487 21.14 2.56 -23.05
CA ARG A 487 21.40 3.06 -21.69
C ARG A 487 20.77 2.15 -20.63
N GLU A 488 19.55 1.69 -20.84
CA GLU A 488 18.90 0.73 -19.95
C GLU A 488 19.70 -0.57 -19.83
N ALA A 489 20.15 -1.13 -20.97
CA ALA A 489 20.94 -2.36 -20.98
C ALA A 489 22.25 -2.22 -20.20
N ALA A 490 22.95 -1.08 -20.34
CA ALA A 490 24.18 -0.81 -19.59
C ALA A 490 23.94 -0.69 -18.07
N LEU A 491 22.82 -0.14 -17.64
CA LEU A 491 22.45 -0.07 -16.22
C LEU A 491 22.11 -1.45 -15.66
N ILE A 492 21.39 -2.29 -16.42
CA ILE A 492 21.09 -3.67 -16.03
C ILE A 492 22.39 -4.48 -15.85
N GLU A 493 23.34 -4.35 -16.76
CA GLU A 493 24.64 -5.03 -16.67
C GLU A 493 25.39 -4.62 -15.39
N LYS A 494 25.48 -3.32 -15.10
CA LYS A 494 26.10 -2.83 -13.86
C LYS A 494 25.41 -3.40 -12.61
N ARG A 495 24.09 -3.49 -12.62
CA ARG A 495 23.32 -4.07 -11.52
C ARG A 495 23.66 -5.55 -11.31
N VAL A 496 23.73 -6.34 -12.37
CA VAL A 496 24.09 -7.77 -12.31
C VAL A 496 25.49 -7.93 -11.69
N GLN A 497 26.44 -7.09 -12.08
CA GLN A 497 27.80 -7.10 -11.51
C GLN A 497 27.77 -6.81 -10.00
N ARG A 498 27.01 -5.78 -9.56
CA ARG A 498 26.91 -5.46 -8.11
C ARG A 498 26.26 -6.56 -7.28
N VAL A 499 25.24 -7.25 -7.82
CA VAL A 499 24.64 -8.41 -7.16
C VAL A 499 25.63 -9.59 -7.08
N ALA A 500 26.44 -9.79 -8.11
CA ALA A 500 27.49 -10.81 -8.08
C ALA A 500 28.56 -10.52 -7.03
N GLU A 501 28.92 -9.24 -6.79
CA GLU A 501 29.84 -8.81 -5.74
C GLU A 501 29.27 -9.06 -4.32
N LEU A 502 27.95 -9.05 -4.15
CA LEU A 502 27.29 -9.33 -2.87
C LEU A 502 27.27 -10.83 -2.53
N ARG A 503 27.18 -11.71 -3.53
CA ARG A 503 26.99 -13.16 -3.39
C ARG A 503 27.98 -13.88 -2.47
N PRO A 504 29.31 -13.56 -2.48
CA PRO A 504 30.26 -14.22 -1.57
C PRO A 504 30.04 -13.91 -0.09
N SER A 505 29.45 -12.74 0.23
CA SER A 505 29.26 -12.26 1.59
C SER A 505 27.85 -12.52 2.13
N ASP A 506 26.85 -12.51 1.27
CA ASP A 506 25.43 -12.79 1.59
C ASP A 506 24.74 -13.46 0.40
N PRO A 507 24.87 -14.79 0.25
CA PRO A 507 24.26 -15.51 -0.86
C PRO A 507 22.74 -15.41 -0.91
N GLU A 508 22.07 -15.42 0.26
CA GLU A 508 20.60 -15.34 0.35
C GLU A 508 20.08 -13.97 -0.10
N LEU A 509 20.73 -12.90 0.34
CA LEU A 509 20.37 -11.54 -0.08
C LEU A 509 20.70 -11.33 -1.55
N ALA A 510 21.85 -11.83 -2.02
CA ALA A 510 22.21 -11.77 -3.44
C ALA A 510 21.21 -12.54 -4.32
N ASP A 511 20.78 -13.73 -3.91
CA ASP A 511 19.74 -14.51 -4.60
C ASP A 511 18.40 -13.79 -4.58
N THR A 512 18.07 -13.13 -3.50
CA THR A 512 16.84 -12.33 -3.36
C THR A 512 16.87 -11.11 -4.28
N LEU A 513 17.98 -10.37 -4.30
CA LEU A 513 18.17 -9.20 -5.16
C LEU A 513 18.38 -9.57 -6.63
N SER A 514 18.81 -10.79 -6.93
CA SER A 514 18.95 -11.29 -8.32
C SER A 514 17.64 -11.72 -8.95
N VAL A 515 16.53 -11.77 -8.19
CA VAL A 515 15.21 -12.16 -8.72
C VAL A 515 14.75 -11.11 -9.74
N ALA A 516 15.14 -11.33 -11.00
CA ALA A 516 14.35 -10.87 -12.14
C ALA A 516 12.95 -11.50 -12.02
N VAL A 517 11.93 -10.81 -12.55
CA VAL A 517 10.58 -11.38 -12.66
C VAL A 517 10.71 -12.79 -13.24
N ALA A 518 10.18 -13.78 -12.54
CA ALA A 518 10.31 -15.18 -12.97
C ALA A 518 9.73 -15.37 -14.37
N GLU A 519 10.45 -16.06 -15.20
CA GLU A 519 9.96 -16.40 -16.54
C GLU A 519 9.13 -17.68 -16.50
N LEU A 520 8.04 -17.72 -17.26
CA LEU A 520 7.14 -18.88 -17.33
C LEU A 520 7.87 -20.18 -17.64
N LYS A 521 8.88 -20.12 -18.55
CA LYS A 521 9.69 -21.28 -18.93
C LYS A 521 10.46 -21.87 -17.74
N ASP A 522 11.01 -21.03 -16.86
CA ASP A 522 11.82 -21.46 -15.72
C ASP A 522 10.93 -22.09 -14.64
N VAL A 523 9.75 -21.51 -14.40
CA VAL A 523 8.74 -22.05 -13.49
C VAL A 523 8.25 -23.42 -13.99
N ARG A 524 8.01 -23.58 -15.30
CA ARG A 524 7.62 -24.87 -15.88
C ARG A 524 8.69 -25.96 -15.64
N LEU A 525 9.97 -25.63 -15.81
CA LEU A 525 11.07 -26.55 -15.58
C LEU A 525 11.20 -27.01 -14.12
N ARG A 526 10.73 -26.22 -13.16
CA ARG A 526 10.73 -26.56 -11.74
C ARG A 526 9.59 -27.48 -11.33
N LEU A 527 8.49 -27.50 -12.05
CA LEU A 527 7.37 -28.41 -11.80
C LEU A 527 7.77 -29.84 -12.16
N ALA A 528 7.43 -30.78 -11.28
CA ALA A 528 7.54 -32.19 -11.60
C ALA A 528 6.34 -32.65 -12.47
N VAL A 529 6.49 -33.76 -13.18
CA VAL A 529 5.38 -34.36 -13.93
C VAL A 529 4.20 -34.65 -13.01
N GLY A 530 3.02 -34.16 -13.38
CA GLY A 530 1.79 -34.27 -12.59
C GLY A 530 1.60 -33.20 -11.52
N GLU A 531 2.55 -32.27 -11.36
CA GLU A 531 2.36 -31.04 -10.57
C GLU A 531 1.74 -29.95 -11.45
N VAL A 532 0.88 -29.12 -10.85
CA VAL A 532 0.18 -28.01 -11.52
C VAL A 532 0.34 -26.75 -10.68
N LEU A 533 0.74 -25.65 -11.31
CA LEU A 533 0.60 -24.32 -10.75
C LEU A 533 -0.69 -23.68 -11.30
N ALA A 534 -1.65 -23.45 -10.43
CA ALA A 534 -2.88 -22.72 -10.72
C ALA A 534 -2.69 -21.24 -10.32
N TYR A 535 -2.45 -20.39 -11.30
CA TYR A 535 -2.26 -18.96 -11.09
C TYR A 535 -3.58 -18.21 -11.33
N ALA A 536 -4.14 -17.59 -10.30
CA ALA A 536 -5.37 -16.82 -10.42
C ALA A 536 -5.15 -15.58 -11.29
N ILE A 537 -5.93 -15.43 -12.33
CA ILE A 537 -5.88 -14.28 -13.23
C ILE A 537 -6.78 -13.18 -12.64
N PRO A 538 -6.31 -11.93 -12.49
CA PRO A 538 -7.15 -10.83 -12.01
C PRO A 538 -8.35 -10.56 -12.92
N GLY A 539 -9.50 -10.20 -12.34
CA GLY A 539 -10.71 -9.88 -13.07
C GLY A 539 -11.71 -9.05 -12.25
N GLU A 540 -12.74 -8.53 -12.89
CA GLU A 540 -13.78 -7.75 -12.24
C GLU A 540 -14.84 -8.65 -11.55
N ALA A 541 -15.57 -8.08 -10.60
CA ALA A 541 -16.52 -8.78 -9.75
C ALA A 541 -17.54 -9.64 -10.53
N GLY A 542 -18.06 -9.14 -11.65
CA GLY A 542 -19.03 -9.84 -12.50
C GLY A 542 -18.42 -10.83 -13.49
N GLU A 543 -17.10 -10.84 -13.66
CA GLU A 543 -16.42 -11.76 -14.57
C GLU A 543 -16.25 -13.14 -13.96
N ARG A 544 -16.21 -14.18 -14.83
CA ARG A 544 -15.82 -15.52 -14.40
C ARG A 544 -14.37 -15.53 -13.98
N LEU A 545 -14.08 -16.12 -12.82
CA LEU A 545 -12.72 -16.34 -12.37
C LEU A 545 -12.00 -17.28 -13.33
N LYS A 546 -10.74 -16.99 -13.63
CA LYS A 546 -9.91 -17.75 -14.54
C LYS A 546 -8.61 -18.14 -13.86
N PHE A 547 -8.05 -19.27 -14.28
CA PHE A 547 -6.70 -19.68 -13.89
C PHE A 547 -5.80 -19.85 -15.11
N LEU A 548 -4.57 -19.37 -15.03
CA LEU A 548 -3.49 -19.85 -15.87
C LEU A 548 -2.95 -21.13 -15.20
N LEU A 549 -3.27 -22.30 -15.76
CA LEU A 549 -2.75 -23.58 -15.31
C LEU A 549 -1.44 -23.84 -16.03
N VAL A 550 -0.37 -24.00 -15.24
CA VAL A 550 0.99 -24.23 -15.71
C VAL A 550 1.43 -25.63 -15.26
N THR A 551 1.94 -26.42 -16.19
CA THR A 551 2.53 -27.74 -15.94
C THR A 551 3.94 -27.79 -16.55
N ARG A 552 4.67 -28.85 -16.30
CA ARG A 552 5.96 -29.06 -16.93
C ARG A 552 5.85 -29.14 -18.48
N GLU A 553 4.77 -29.74 -18.96
CA GLU A 553 4.55 -29.99 -20.39
C GLU A 553 3.98 -28.78 -21.13
N GLY A 554 3.24 -27.90 -20.46
CA GLY A 554 2.59 -26.77 -21.11
C GLY A 554 1.84 -25.86 -20.16
N ASN A 555 1.05 -25.00 -20.73
CA ASN A 555 0.18 -24.09 -19.98
C ASN A 555 -1.15 -23.86 -20.73
N ARG A 556 -2.19 -23.54 -20.02
CA ARG A 556 -3.51 -23.19 -20.57
C ARG A 556 -4.28 -22.26 -19.65
N VAL A 557 -5.11 -21.42 -20.22
CA VAL A 557 -6.10 -20.65 -19.46
C VAL A 557 -7.36 -21.50 -19.28
N MET A 558 -7.93 -21.50 -18.09
CA MET A 558 -9.15 -22.24 -17.76
C MET A 558 -10.16 -21.29 -17.12
N ASP A 559 -11.39 -21.31 -17.65
CA ASP A 559 -12.53 -20.64 -17.05
C ASP A 559 -13.15 -21.51 -15.96
N THR A 560 -13.46 -20.91 -14.82
CA THR A 560 -14.25 -21.54 -13.75
C THR A 560 -15.75 -21.32 -13.98
N ASP A 561 -16.60 -21.91 -13.11
CA ASP A 561 -18.05 -21.71 -13.16
C ASP A 561 -18.52 -20.65 -12.15
N VAL A 562 -17.60 -20.02 -11.43
CA VAL A 562 -17.89 -18.93 -10.48
C VAL A 562 -17.33 -17.61 -10.96
N THR A 563 -18.03 -16.52 -10.61
CA THR A 563 -17.52 -15.15 -10.77
C THR A 563 -16.73 -14.76 -9.51
N TYR A 564 -15.93 -13.69 -9.62
CA TYR A 564 -15.21 -13.12 -8.45
C TYR A 564 -16.19 -12.74 -7.34
N ALA A 565 -17.33 -12.11 -7.67
CA ALA A 565 -18.37 -11.74 -6.70
C ALA A 565 -19.02 -12.97 -6.06
N ALA A 566 -19.33 -14.02 -6.85
CA ALA A 566 -19.92 -15.24 -6.33
C ALA A 566 -18.98 -15.95 -5.34
N LEU A 567 -17.67 -16.02 -5.65
CA LEU A 567 -16.70 -16.58 -4.74
C LEU A 567 -16.59 -15.76 -3.43
N SER A 568 -16.59 -14.42 -3.52
CA SER A 568 -16.60 -13.56 -2.33
C SER A 568 -17.85 -13.81 -1.47
N GLY A 569 -19.02 -13.99 -2.09
CA GLY A 569 -20.25 -14.36 -1.38
C GLY A 569 -20.13 -15.72 -0.68
N MET A 570 -19.54 -16.72 -1.35
CA MET A 570 -19.30 -18.03 -0.74
C MET A 570 -18.33 -17.96 0.45
N VAL A 571 -17.31 -17.10 0.37
CA VAL A 571 -16.36 -16.86 1.50
C VAL A 571 -17.09 -16.25 2.68
N THR A 572 -17.95 -15.25 2.45
CA THR A 572 -18.78 -14.66 3.51
C THR A 572 -19.71 -15.69 4.13
N GLU A 573 -20.38 -16.50 3.29
CA GLU A 573 -21.27 -17.57 3.76
C GLU A 573 -20.52 -18.63 4.57
N LEU A 574 -19.28 -18.97 4.19
CA LEU A 574 -18.43 -19.87 4.95
C LEU A 574 -18.08 -19.26 6.30
N ALA A 575 -17.72 -17.98 6.35
CA ALA A 575 -17.41 -17.28 7.59
C ALA A 575 -18.59 -17.31 8.59
N ASP A 576 -19.80 -16.99 8.11
CA ASP A 576 -21.03 -17.05 8.92
C ASP A 576 -21.29 -18.48 9.44
N ALA A 577 -21.09 -19.51 8.57
CA ALA A 577 -21.28 -20.90 8.94
C ALA A 577 -20.22 -21.40 9.94
N LEU A 578 -18.99 -20.87 9.88
CA LEU A 578 -17.91 -21.14 10.85
C LEU A 578 -18.23 -20.53 12.21
N GLU A 579 -18.67 -19.26 12.24
CA GLU A 579 -19.07 -18.58 13.47
C GLU A 579 -20.25 -19.26 14.15
N GLY A 580 -21.28 -19.64 13.35
CA GLY A 580 -22.46 -20.39 13.82
C GLY A 580 -22.22 -21.88 14.10
N ARG A 581 -21.02 -22.42 13.83
CA ARG A 581 -20.69 -23.85 13.90
C ARG A 581 -21.68 -24.75 13.17
N ASP A 582 -22.20 -24.27 12.03
CA ASP A 582 -23.09 -25.04 11.16
C ASP A 582 -22.29 -25.90 10.19
N PHE A 583 -21.93 -27.11 10.62
CA PHE A 583 -21.12 -28.04 9.83
C PHE A 583 -21.77 -28.50 8.53
N SER A 584 -23.13 -28.53 8.47
CA SER A 584 -23.86 -28.89 7.25
C SER A 584 -23.72 -27.79 6.20
N ARG A 585 -23.92 -26.53 6.61
CA ARG A 585 -23.77 -25.36 5.75
C ARG A 585 -22.32 -25.22 5.28
N GLN A 586 -21.33 -25.38 6.16
CA GLN A 586 -19.90 -25.37 5.81
C GLN A 586 -19.59 -26.39 4.71
N SER A 587 -20.05 -27.65 4.87
CA SER A 587 -19.82 -28.69 3.88
C SER A 587 -20.43 -28.35 2.53
N LYS A 588 -21.65 -27.81 2.50
CA LYS A 588 -22.31 -27.36 1.26
C LYS A 588 -21.53 -26.27 0.54
N VAL A 589 -21.10 -25.23 1.27
CA VAL A 589 -20.35 -24.09 0.70
C VAL A 589 -18.99 -24.56 0.19
N VAL A 590 -18.26 -25.35 0.95
CA VAL A 590 -16.96 -25.90 0.54
C VAL A 590 -17.07 -26.74 -0.72
N ASN A 591 -18.08 -27.62 -0.81
CA ASN A 591 -18.33 -28.43 -2.00
C ASN A 591 -18.69 -27.53 -3.22
N ALA A 592 -19.51 -26.49 -3.02
CA ALA A 592 -19.85 -25.53 -4.06
C ALA A 592 -18.60 -24.76 -4.55
N MET A 593 -17.67 -24.36 -3.64
CA MET A 593 -16.39 -23.77 -4.01
C MET A 593 -15.56 -24.74 -4.88
N GLY A 594 -15.38 -26.00 -4.47
CA GLY A 594 -14.61 -26.99 -5.21
C GLY A 594 -15.15 -27.24 -6.61
N GLN A 595 -16.49 -27.40 -6.74
CA GLN A 595 -17.18 -27.56 -8.02
C GLN A 595 -17.04 -26.30 -8.88
N GLY A 596 -17.34 -25.12 -8.31
CA GLY A 596 -17.26 -23.85 -9.02
C GLY A 596 -15.87 -23.50 -9.52
N LEU A 597 -14.82 -23.80 -8.74
CA LEU A 597 -13.41 -23.63 -9.11
C LEU A 597 -12.91 -24.70 -10.08
N LYS A 598 -13.70 -25.76 -10.34
CA LYS A 598 -13.35 -26.89 -11.22
C LYS A 598 -12.01 -27.55 -10.86
N VAL A 599 -11.71 -27.70 -9.58
CA VAL A 599 -10.40 -28.24 -9.15
C VAL A 599 -10.11 -29.64 -9.71
N ALA A 600 -11.15 -30.45 -9.96
CA ALA A 600 -11.02 -31.76 -10.60
C ALA A 600 -10.52 -31.68 -12.05
N ALA A 601 -10.77 -30.58 -12.75
CA ALA A 601 -10.37 -30.37 -14.16
C ALA A 601 -8.95 -29.77 -14.30
N TRP A 602 -8.24 -29.51 -13.21
CA TRP A 602 -6.89 -28.97 -13.26
C TRP A 602 -5.87 -29.95 -13.84
N GLY A 603 -6.14 -31.26 -13.78
CA GLY A 603 -5.25 -32.31 -14.28
C GLY A 603 -4.10 -32.66 -13.31
N VAL A 604 -4.29 -32.36 -12.02
CA VAL A 604 -3.31 -32.66 -10.97
C VAL A 604 -3.21 -34.16 -10.74
N ARG A 605 -1.99 -34.70 -10.76
CA ARG A 605 -1.71 -36.10 -10.44
C ARG A 605 -0.83 -36.27 -9.20
N ARG A 606 -0.08 -35.23 -8.84
CA ARG A 606 0.89 -35.31 -7.74
C ARG A 606 0.66 -34.21 -6.69
N ALA A 607 0.59 -32.95 -7.09
CA ALA A 607 0.41 -31.83 -6.20
C ALA A 607 -0.07 -30.58 -6.96
N ALA A 608 -0.74 -29.68 -6.29
CA ALA A 608 -1.10 -28.37 -6.80
C ALA A 608 -0.41 -27.25 -6.01
N TYR A 609 0.03 -26.26 -6.74
CA TYR A 609 0.42 -24.95 -6.20
C TYR A 609 -0.61 -23.93 -6.64
N VAL A 610 -1.00 -23.03 -5.74
CA VAL A 610 -2.00 -22.00 -6.03
C VAL A 610 -1.42 -20.63 -5.73
N VAL A 611 -1.45 -19.73 -6.71
CA VAL A 611 -1.22 -18.31 -6.48
C VAL A 611 -2.59 -17.65 -6.42
N SER A 612 -3.01 -17.32 -5.21
CA SER A 612 -4.34 -16.77 -4.91
C SER A 612 -4.43 -15.27 -5.16
N SER A 613 -5.63 -14.73 -5.39
CA SER A 613 -5.97 -13.30 -5.40
C SER A 613 -7.34 -13.06 -4.78
N GLY A 614 -7.52 -11.96 -4.08
CA GLY A 614 -8.79 -11.57 -3.48
C GLY A 614 -9.40 -12.69 -2.62
N ALA A 615 -10.67 -13.02 -2.86
CA ALA A 615 -11.40 -14.04 -2.10
C ALA A 615 -10.78 -15.46 -2.13
N LEU A 616 -9.90 -15.75 -3.11
CA LEU A 616 -9.19 -17.04 -3.17
C LEU A 616 -8.24 -17.26 -2.00
N HIS A 617 -7.78 -16.23 -1.31
CA HIS A 617 -6.96 -16.36 -0.10
C HIS A 617 -7.73 -17.05 1.04
N PHE A 618 -9.06 -16.96 1.03
CA PHE A 618 -9.94 -17.54 2.05
C PHE A 618 -10.58 -18.87 1.64
N VAL A 619 -10.18 -19.43 0.51
CA VAL A 619 -10.62 -20.78 0.10
C VAL A 619 -9.92 -21.82 0.97
N PRO A 620 -10.66 -22.67 1.68
CA PRO A 620 -10.07 -23.71 2.53
C PRO A 620 -9.62 -24.90 1.68
N TRP A 621 -8.46 -24.78 1.04
CA TRP A 621 -7.93 -25.78 0.11
C TRP A 621 -7.86 -27.19 0.72
N GLY A 622 -7.65 -27.26 2.05
CA GLY A 622 -7.65 -28.52 2.79
C GLY A 622 -9.03 -29.18 2.90
N ALA A 623 -10.10 -28.41 2.81
CA ALA A 623 -11.46 -28.90 2.90
C ALA A 623 -12.04 -29.37 1.55
N LEU A 624 -11.41 -28.96 0.44
CA LEU A 624 -11.87 -29.36 -0.90
C LEU A 624 -11.68 -30.87 -1.12
N ASP A 625 -12.56 -31.45 -1.94
CA ASP A 625 -12.49 -32.89 -2.27
C ASP A 625 -11.40 -33.18 -3.30
N VAL A 626 -10.15 -33.12 -2.85
CA VAL A 626 -8.96 -33.42 -3.64
C VAL A 626 -8.10 -34.49 -2.92
N ASN A 627 -7.40 -35.32 -3.67
CA ASN A 627 -6.56 -36.40 -3.15
C ASN A 627 -5.05 -36.15 -3.32
N TYR A 628 -4.69 -34.86 -3.43
CA TYR A 628 -3.32 -34.40 -3.57
C TYR A 628 -3.06 -33.21 -2.64
N PRO A 629 -1.80 -32.93 -2.26
CA PRO A 629 -1.47 -31.77 -1.46
C PRO A 629 -1.64 -30.49 -2.28
N VAL A 630 -2.11 -29.43 -1.61
CA VAL A 630 -2.23 -28.09 -2.17
C VAL A 630 -1.38 -27.14 -1.34
N ALA A 631 -0.48 -26.41 -1.99
CA ALA A 631 0.31 -25.34 -1.36
C ALA A 631 -0.01 -23.99 -1.96
N VAL A 632 -0.20 -22.98 -1.10
CA VAL A 632 -0.43 -21.60 -1.52
C VAL A 632 0.92 -20.88 -1.66
N LEU A 633 1.14 -20.24 -2.79
CA LEU A 633 2.37 -19.51 -3.08
C LEU A 633 2.14 -17.99 -3.08
N PRO A 634 3.11 -17.20 -2.59
CA PRO A 634 3.06 -15.73 -2.71
C PRO A 634 3.08 -15.27 -4.17
N ALA A 635 3.86 -15.94 -5.02
CA ALA A 635 4.04 -15.69 -6.45
C ALA A 635 4.50 -16.98 -7.14
N GLY A 636 4.35 -17.08 -8.47
CA GLY A 636 4.78 -18.28 -9.22
C GLY A 636 6.30 -18.48 -9.19
N GLY A 637 7.05 -17.39 -9.17
CA GLY A 637 8.51 -17.40 -9.04
C GLY A 637 9.03 -17.99 -7.73
N TRP A 638 8.17 -18.13 -6.70
CA TRP A 638 8.54 -18.84 -5.46
C TRP A 638 9.03 -20.26 -5.70
N LEU A 639 8.50 -20.93 -6.73
CA LEU A 639 8.92 -22.26 -7.12
C LEU A 639 10.43 -22.35 -7.46
N LEU A 640 11.04 -21.28 -7.91
CA LEU A 640 12.48 -21.26 -8.22
C LEU A 640 13.35 -21.33 -6.96
N ARG A 641 12.81 -20.96 -5.80
CA ARG A 641 13.47 -21.02 -4.49
C ARG A 641 13.25 -22.34 -3.76
N THR A 642 12.26 -23.15 -4.18
CA THR A 642 11.95 -24.42 -3.50
C THR A 642 13.03 -25.46 -3.80
N PRO A 643 13.44 -26.31 -2.82
CA PRO A 643 14.37 -27.40 -3.05
C PRO A 643 13.81 -28.40 -4.08
N ILE A 644 14.69 -28.94 -4.94
CA ILE A 644 14.32 -29.99 -5.88
C ILE A 644 14.29 -31.34 -5.18
N SER A 645 15.21 -31.56 -4.24
CA SER A 645 15.36 -32.80 -3.49
C SER A 645 14.80 -32.69 -2.07
N ILE A 646 14.18 -33.74 -1.60
CA ILE A 646 13.71 -33.87 -0.22
C ILE A 646 14.91 -34.10 0.70
N ARG A 647 14.98 -33.41 1.82
CA ARG A 647 15.96 -33.61 2.88
C ARG A 647 15.25 -33.80 4.22
N ALA A 648 15.70 -34.76 5.01
CA ALA A 648 15.16 -34.96 6.35
C ALA A 648 15.45 -33.77 7.26
N SER A 649 14.47 -33.41 8.09
CA SER A 649 14.57 -32.35 9.09
C SER A 649 15.08 -32.95 10.41
N SER A 650 16.18 -32.44 10.95
CA SER A 650 16.84 -32.94 12.15
C SER A 650 16.81 -32.00 13.35
N ALA A 651 16.86 -30.70 13.10
CA ALA A 651 16.87 -29.67 14.15
C ALA A 651 15.51 -28.98 14.26
N ALA A 652 14.92 -28.99 15.48
CA ALA A 652 13.64 -28.32 15.71
C ALA A 652 13.68 -27.43 16.95
N ALA A 653 13.01 -26.27 16.86
CA ALA A 653 12.67 -25.39 17.95
C ALA A 653 11.16 -25.47 18.19
N VAL A 654 10.74 -25.72 19.42
CA VAL A 654 9.33 -25.91 19.77
C VAL A 654 8.96 -25.00 20.94
N VAL A 655 7.90 -24.22 20.76
CA VAL A 655 7.33 -23.33 21.79
C VAL A 655 5.86 -23.71 22.01
N GLY A 656 5.45 -23.81 23.25
CA GLY A 656 4.05 -24.15 23.60
C GLY A 656 3.58 -23.50 24.89
N ASP A 657 2.33 -23.06 24.89
CA ASP A 657 1.63 -22.56 26.08
C ASP A 657 2.47 -21.55 26.89
N PRO A 658 2.88 -20.41 26.34
CA PRO A 658 3.56 -19.36 27.10
C PRO A 658 2.79 -18.94 28.34
N ASP A 659 3.46 -18.41 29.36
CA ASP A 659 2.77 -17.80 30.50
C ASP A 659 2.19 -16.44 30.09
N PHE A 660 0.89 -16.37 29.96
CA PHE A 660 0.17 -15.16 29.55
C PHE A 660 -0.17 -14.24 30.71
N GLN A 661 0.22 -14.57 31.96
CA GLN A 661 0.08 -13.74 33.17
C GLN A 661 -1.36 -13.24 33.40
N GLY A 662 -2.33 -14.05 32.99
CA GLY A 662 -3.76 -13.71 33.12
C GLY A 662 -4.34 -12.82 32.02
N ALA A 663 -3.51 -12.29 31.10
CA ALA A 663 -4.00 -11.46 29.99
C ALA A 663 -4.72 -12.28 28.91
N PHE A 664 -4.36 -13.55 28.73
CA PHE A 664 -5.00 -14.47 27.81
C PHE A 664 -5.26 -15.81 28.51
N LYS A 665 -6.20 -16.59 27.93
CA LYS A 665 -6.50 -17.95 28.41
C LYS A 665 -5.30 -18.87 28.18
N GLN A 666 -4.96 -19.66 29.18
CA GLN A 666 -3.89 -20.65 29.10
C GLN A 666 -4.25 -21.79 28.14
N LEU A 667 -3.31 -22.22 27.31
CA LEU A 667 -3.50 -23.22 26.24
C LEU A 667 -2.94 -24.59 26.61
N ARG A 668 -3.64 -25.32 27.51
CA ARG A 668 -3.19 -26.66 27.98
C ARG A 668 -2.99 -27.68 26.84
N GLY A 669 -3.82 -27.60 25.78
CA GLY A 669 -3.66 -28.42 24.58
C GLY A 669 -2.35 -28.14 23.86
N ALA A 670 -1.98 -26.86 23.68
CA ALA A 670 -0.72 -26.43 23.08
C ALA A 670 0.52 -26.90 23.86
N ARG A 671 0.42 -26.94 25.19
CA ARG A 671 1.48 -27.55 26.04
C ARG A 671 1.70 -29.02 25.74
N ALA A 672 0.62 -29.82 25.69
CA ALA A 672 0.69 -31.25 25.41
C ALA A 672 1.20 -31.50 23.98
N GLU A 673 0.76 -30.71 23.02
CA GLU A 673 1.22 -30.74 21.62
C GLU A 673 2.73 -30.48 21.52
N ALA A 674 3.20 -29.38 22.14
CA ALA A 674 4.62 -29.00 22.11
C ALA A 674 5.53 -30.09 22.71
N VAL A 675 5.13 -30.68 23.84
CA VAL A 675 5.87 -31.79 24.48
C VAL A 675 5.97 -33.01 23.57
N GLU A 676 4.88 -33.41 22.93
CA GLU A 676 4.88 -34.55 22.02
C GLU A 676 5.70 -34.32 20.76
N ILE A 677 5.59 -33.11 20.17
CA ILE A 677 6.39 -32.76 18.99
C ILE A 677 7.88 -32.71 19.33
N SER A 678 8.25 -32.12 20.48
CA SER A 678 9.64 -32.05 20.93
C SER A 678 10.27 -33.46 21.09
N ARG A 679 9.53 -34.43 21.59
CA ARG A 679 10.00 -35.83 21.69
C ARG A 679 10.37 -36.40 20.33
N ARG A 680 9.60 -36.05 19.27
CA ARG A 680 9.84 -36.55 17.90
C ARG A 680 11.14 -36.06 17.31
N TYR A 681 11.52 -34.84 17.68
CA TYR A 681 12.77 -34.18 17.22
C TYR A 681 13.89 -34.28 18.25
N GLN A 682 13.69 -35.01 19.38
CA GLN A 682 14.68 -35.15 20.45
C GLN A 682 15.21 -33.80 20.98
N THR A 683 14.29 -32.83 21.13
CA THR A 683 14.58 -31.48 21.64
C THR A 683 13.72 -31.14 22.88
N GLU A 684 14.11 -30.14 23.62
CA GLU A 684 13.34 -29.62 24.75
C GLU A 684 12.45 -28.43 24.30
N PRO A 685 11.15 -28.43 24.65
CA PRO A 685 10.26 -27.34 24.31
C PRO A 685 10.43 -26.15 25.28
N LEU A 686 10.25 -24.91 24.77
CA LEU A 686 10.06 -23.74 25.61
C LEU A 686 8.59 -23.65 26.04
N LEU A 687 8.33 -23.78 27.35
CA LEU A 687 6.98 -23.79 27.93
C LEU A 687 6.83 -22.74 29.01
N GLY A 688 5.62 -22.23 29.21
CA GLY A 688 5.30 -21.28 30.26
C GLY A 688 6.21 -20.07 30.26
N ARG A 689 6.79 -19.72 31.42
CA ARG A 689 7.67 -18.54 31.56
C ARG A 689 8.96 -18.58 30.74
N ALA A 690 9.42 -19.76 30.32
CA ALA A 690 10.60 -19.89 29.47
C ALA A 690 10.31 -19.53 28.02
N ALA A 691 9.04 -19.51 27.59
CA ALA A 691 8.63 -19.21 26.24
C ALA A 691 8.66 -17.69 25.94
N THR A 692 9.81 -17.06 26.16
CA THR A 692 10.07 -15.63 25.90
C THR A 692 10.65 -15.44 24.48
N GLU A 693 10.64 -14.21 23.99
CA GLU A 693 11.30 -13.88 22.72
C GLU A 693 12.81 -14.16 22.77
N GLU A 694 13.47 -13.82 23.88
CA GLU A 694 14.90 -14.09 24.07
C GLU A 694 15.17 -15.62 24.06
N GLY A 695 14.36 -16.40 24.79
CA GLY A 695 14.45 -17.87 24.81
C GLY A 695 14.24 -18.46 23.42
N LEU A 696 13.23 -17.98 22.67
CA LEU A 696 12.97 -18.40 21.30
C LEU A 696 14.16 -18.09 20.38
N ARG A 697 14.69 -16.85 20.42
CA ARG A 697 15.84 -16.47 19.60
C ARG A 697 17.09 -17.28 19.92
N LYS A 698 17.32 -17.58 21.18
CA LYS A 698 18.42 -18.45 21.63
C LYS A 698 18.22 -19.88 21.14
N LEU A 699 16.99 -20.43 21.20
CA LEU A 699 16.66 -21.78 20.76
C LEU A 699 16.83 -21.94 19.25
N VAL A 700 16.40 -20.98 18.46
CA VAL A 700 16.56 -20.97 17.01
C VAL A 700 18.03 -20.78 16.61
N GLY A 701 18.78 -19.95 17.35
CA GLY A 701 20.21 -19.74 17.16
C GLY A 701 20.61 -19.40 15.72
N GLY A 702 21.52 -20.20 15.15
CA GLY A 702 22.01 -20.06 13.77
C GLY A 702 21.10 -20.68 12.72
N GLY A 703 19.91 -21.18 13.07
CA GLY A 703 18.92 -21.74 12.19
C GLY A 703 18.50 -23.15 12.59
N VAL A 704 17.22 -23.46 12.31
CA VAL A 704 16.62 -24.78 12.55
C VAL A 704 15.88 -25.25 11.30
N ASP A 705 15.68 -26.57 11.17
CA ASP A 705 14.87 -27.10 10.08
C ASP A 705 13.38 -26.82 10.32
N VAL A 706 12.94 -26.93 11.58
CA VAL A 706 11.54 -26.78 11.98
C VAL A 706 11.40 -25.83 13.16
N LEU A 707 10.53 -24.83 13.05
CA LEU A 707 10.07 -23.98 14.13
C LEU A 707 8.58 -24.22 14.34
N HIS A 708 8.21 -24.75 15.51
CA HIS A 708 6.81 -24.98 15.89
C HIS A 708 6.39 -24.04 17.00
N LEU A 709 5.32 -23.27 16.77
CA LEU A 709 4.81 -22.23 17.65
C LEU A 709 3.35 -22.51 18.01
N ALA A 710 3.11 -23.09 19.20
CA ALA A 710 1.77 -23.36 19.72
C ALA A 710 1.40 -22.32 20.79
N THR A 711 0.80 -21.21 20.36
CA THR A 711 0.47 -20.05 21.19
C THR A 711 -0.74 -19.30 20.65
N HIS A 712 -1.17 -18.21 21.29
CA HIS A 712 -2.13 -17.27 20.71
C HIS A 712 -1.52 -16.50 19.56
N GLY A 713 -2.31 -16.26 18.49
CA GLY A 713 -1.95 -15.44 17.35
C GLY A 713 -3.06 -14.43 17.06
N PHE A 714 -2.67 -13.21 16.67
CA PHE A 714 -3.57 -12.15 16.26
C PHE A 714 -3.26 -11.75 14.83
N PHE A 715 -4.31 -11.67 14.04
CA PHE A 715 -4.21 -11.24 12.65
C PHE A 715 -4.96 -9.93 12.44
N ASP A 716 -4.29 -8.92 11.87
CA ASP A 716 -4.86 -7.62 11.54
C ASP A 716 -4.75 -7.39 10.03
N ALA A 717 -5.84 -7.64 9.30
CA ALA A 717 -5.87 -7.48 7.85
C ALA A 717 -5.70 -6.00 7.40
N ALA A 718 -6.12 -5.05 8.23
CA ALA A 718 -5.96 -3.62 7.93
C ALA A 718 -4.51 -3.15 8.15
N ARG A 719 -3.80 -3.80 9.07
CA ARG A 719 -2.40 -3.48 9.43
C ARG A 719 -1.58 -4.77 9.58
N PRO A 720 -1.22 -5.44 8.48
CA PRO A 720 -0.60 -6.78 8.53
C PRO A 720 0.68 -6.87 9.37
N LEU A 721 1.44 -5.76 9.47
CA LEU A 721 2.66 -5.70 10.29
C LEU A 721 2.39 -5.73 11.80
N THR A 722 1.17 -5.43 12.25
CA THR A 722 0.75 -5.58 13.65
C THR A 722 0.26 -6.98 13.98
N SER A 723 0.02 -7.85 12.98
CA SER A 723 -0.21 -9.28 13.19
C SER A 723 0.91 -9.87 14.02
N SER A 724 0.59 -10.72 15.00
CA SER A 724 1.55 -11.12 16.03
C SER A 724 1.25 -12.48 16.62
N ILE A 725 2.27 -13.09 17.22
CA ILE A 725 2.13 -14.20 18.15
C ILE A 725 2.45 -13.74 19.57
N VAL A 726 1.85 -14.40 20.57
CA VAL A 726 2.00 -14.03 21.96
C VAL A 726 3.06 -14.91 22.64
N LEU A 727 4.01 -14.27 23.29
CA LEU A 727 5.07 -14.92 24.09
C LEU A 727 5.04 -14.44 25.53
N SER A 728 5.71 -15.15 26.44
CA SER A 728 5.89 -14.70 27.82
C SER A 728 6.78 -13.46 27.88
N GLY A 729 6.47 -12.55 28.81
CA GLY A 729 7.29 -11.41 29.15
C GLY A 729 7.61 -11.38 30.65
N ALA A 730 8.34 -10.37 31.10
CA ALA A 730 8.72 -10.23 32.52
C ALA A 730 7.48 -9.91 33.39
N GLU A 731 6.70 -8.89 33.01
CA GLU A 731 5.52 -8.42 33.78
C GLU A 731 4.23 -8.58 33.01
N ARG A 732 4.27 -8.66 31.69
CA ARG A 732 3.14 -8.81 30.79
C ARG A 732 3.54 -9.61 29.55
N PRO A 733 2.58 -10.26 28.85
CA PRO A 733 2.88 -10.96 27.59
C PRO A 733 3.49 -10.01 26.55
N VAL A 734 4.35 -10.54 25.70
CA VAL A 734 4.99 -9.84 24.60
C VAL A 734 4.31 -10.24 23.30
N MET A 735 3.90 -9.24 22.52
CA MET A 735 3.40 -9.43 21.16
C MET A 735 4.60 -9.42 20.20
N LEU A 736 5.00 -10.58 19.71
CA LEU A 736 6.02 -10.68 18.66
C LEU A 736 5.36 -10.41 17.32
N THR A 737 5.41 -9.15 16.89
CA THR A 737 4.73 -8.68 15.67
C THR A 737 5.44 -9.10 14.39
N ALA A 738 4.70 -9.11 13.28
CA ALA A 738 5.26 -9.31 11.93
C ALA A 738 6.36 -8.27 11.63
N ALA A 739 6.20 -7.01 12.07
CA ALA A 739 7.24 -5.98 11.95
C ALA A 739 8.53 -6.37 12.66
N ARG A 740 8.46 -6.88 13.90
CA ARG A 740 9.67 -7.33 14.65
C ARG A 740 10.32 -8.57 14.03
N LEU A 741 9.52 -9.49 13.48
CA LEU A 741 10.02 -10.65 12.74
C LEU A 741 10.71 -10.22 11.43
N PHE A 742 10.22 -9.17 10.81
CA PHE A 742 10.83 -8.58 9.63
C PHE A 742 12.18 -7.93 9.94
N GLU A 743 12.27 -7.15 11.02
CA GLU A 743 13.52 -6.50 11.45
C GLU A 743 14.58 -7.50 11.92
N SER A 744 14.15 -8.54 12.63
CA SER A 744 15.01 -9.57 13.20
C SER A 744 14.40 -10.95 12.97
N PRO A 745 14.67 -11.57 11.80
CA PRO A 745 14.10 -12.85 11.42
C PRO A 745 14.47 -14.00 12.35
N LEU A 746 13.62 -15.03 12.32
CA LEU A 746 13.85 -16.33 12.94
C LEU A 746 14.20 -17.34 11.83
N PRO A 747 15.47 -17.76 11.68
CA PRO A 747 15.87 -18.62 10.58
C PRO A 747 15.36 -20.07 10.79
N ALA A 748 14.34 -20.45 10.03
CA ALA A 748 13.75 -21.80 10.02
C ALA A 748 13.30 -22.17 8.61
N LYS A 749 13.48 -23.42 8.18
CA LYS A 749 13.02 -23.87 6.84
C LYS A 749 11.52 -24.10 6.79
N LEU A 750 10.98 -24.71 7.84
CA LEU A 750 9.54 -24.92 8.02
C LEU A 750 9.09 -24.20 9.30
N VAL A 751 8.06 -23.38 9.19
CA VAL A 751 7.38 -22.77 10.35
C VAL A 751 5.98 -23.35 10.47
N VAL A 752 5.62 -23.81 11.66
CA VAL A 752 4.27 -24.29 11.98
C VAL A 752 3.67 -23.35 13.01
N LEU A 753 2.64 -22.61 12.60
CA LEU A 753 1.88 -21.69 13.42
C LEU A 753 0.61 -22.41 13.91
N SER A 754 0.73 -23.11 15.03
CA SER A 754 -0.42 -23.69 15.75
C SER A 754 -1.02 -22.63 16.67
N ALA A 755 -1.53 -21.55 16.05
CA ALA A 755 -2.03 -20.34 16.73
C ALA A 755 -3.44 -20.02 16.21
N CYS A 756 -4.45 -20.15 17.09
CA CYS A 756 -5.85 -20.31 16.69
C CYS A 756 -6.75 -19.07 16.82
N GLU A 757 -6.25 -17.85 16.80
CA GLU A 757 -7.10 -16.64 16.78
C GLU A 757 -6.88 -15.78 15.52
N THR A 758 -6.82 -16.41 14.36
CA THR A 758 -6.79 -15.72 13.09
C THR A 758 -8.22 -15.40 12.66
N GLY A 759 -8.58 -14.11 12.71
CA GLY A 759 -9.95 -13.66 12.56
C GLY A 759 -10.61 -13.92 11.22
N VAL A 760 -11.31 -15.04 11.06
CA VAL A 760 -12.29 -15.26 9.97
C VAL A 760 -13.61 -14.51 10.25
N GLY A 761 -13.64 -13.58 11.18
CA GLY A 761 -14.84 -12.80 11.48
C GLY A 761 -15.13 -11.65 10.51
N LYS A 762 -14.18 -11.23 9.68
CA LYS A 762 -14.40 -10.17 8.67
C LYS A 762 -13.49 -10.42 7.47
N ALA A 763 -14.07 -10.94 6.39
CA ALA A 763 -13.42 -10.98 5.09
C ALA A 763 -13.16 -9.53 4.63
N VAL A 764 -11.94 -9.06 4.82
CA VAL A 764 -11.46 -7.80 4.24
C VAL A 764 -10.76 -8.17 2.93
N ALA A 765 -11.14 -7.52 1.86
CA ALA A 765 -10.49 -7.69 0.56
C ALA A 765 -9.02 -7.26 0.67
N GLY A 766 -8.08 -8.20 0.47
CA GLY A 766 -6.66 -7.90 0.47
C GLY A 766 -5.80 -9.17 0.42
N ASP A 767 -4.60 -9.06 -0.09
CA ASP A 767 -3.56 -10.11 -0.16
C ASP A 767 -3.00 -10.53 1.23
N ASP A 768 -3.71 -10.29 2.32
CA ASP A 768 -3.17 -10.10 3.67
C ASP A 768 -3.15 -11.33 4.57
N PHE A 769 -3.73 -12.47 4.16
CA PHE A 769 -3.55 -13.76 4.84
C PHE A 769 -2.06 -14.13 5.04
N LEU A 770 -1.20 -13.48 4.27
CA LEU A 770 0.25 -13.70 4.27
C LEU A 770 1.04 -12.78 5.24
N GLY A 771 0.43 -11.86 6.00
CA GLY A 771 1.17 -10.86 6.78
C GLY A 771 2.23 -11.47 7.70
N LEU A 772 1.85 -12.36 8.63
CA LEU A 772 2.79 -13.05 9.52
C LEU A 772 3.65 -14.07 8.76
N SER A 773 3.05 -14.85 7.84
CA SER A 773 3.76 -15.81 7.01
C SER A 773 4.79 -15.16 6.10
N ARG A 774 4.50 -13.96 5.57
CA ARG A 774 5.46 -13.16 4.78
C ARG A 774 6.72 -12.84 5.56
N SER A 775 6.60 -12.46 6.83
CA SER A 775 7.78 -12.15 7.67
C SER A 775 8.70 -13.36 7.85
N PHE A 776 8.13 -14.56 7.93
CA PHE A 776 8.92 -15.80 7.94
C PHE A 776 9.57 -16.09 6.59
N TYR A 777 8.82 -15.93 5.48
CA TYR A 777 9.39 -16.12 4.13
C TYR A 777 10.57 -15.19 3.85
N LEU A 778 10.50 -13.95 4.35
CA LEU A 778 11.59 -12.98 4.26
C LEU A 778 12.80 -13.38 5.12
N GLY A 779 12.57 -14.14 6.18
CA GLY A 779 13.61 -14.75 7.02
C GLY A 779 14.24 -16.01 6.44
N GLY A 780 13.91 -16.41 5.19
CA GLY A 780 14.45 -17.62 4.54
C GLY A 780 13.60 -18.88 4.72
N THR A 781 12.42 -18.79 5.34
CA THR A 781 11.49 -19.92 5.50
C THR A 781 11.00 -20.38 4.13
N LEU A 782 11.04 -21.69 3.89
CA LEU A 782 10.59 -22.30 2.64
C LEU A 782 9.10 -22.63 2.65
N ALA A 783 8.59 -23.06 3.82
CA ALA A 783 7.19 -23.46 4.00
C ALA A 783 6.63 -22.97 5.34
N VAL A 784 5.34 -22.63 5.35
CA VAL A 784 4.60 -22.27 6.55
C VAL A 784 3.30 -23.08 6.60
N VAL A 785 3.01 -23.71 7.74
CA VAL A 785 1.71 -24.30 8.04
C VAL A 785 1.01 -23.40 9.04
N SER A 786 -0.21 -23.00 8.75
CA SER A 786 -1.03 -22.15 9.64
C SER A 786 -2.49 -22.54 9.58
N SER A 787 -3.29 -22.07 10.54
CA SER A 787 -4.73 -22.27 10.55
C SER A 787 -5.49 -21.00 10.14
N MET A 788 -6.56 -21.16 9.37
CA MET A 788 -7.43 -20.06 8.90
C MET A 788 -8.47 -19.64 9.95
N TRP A 789 -8.86 -20.54 10.85
CA TRP A 789 -9.82 -20.30 11.92
C TRP A 789 -9.48 -21.18 13.13
N PRO A 790 -10.02 -20.81 14.32
CA PRO A 790 -9.82 -21.60 15.54
C PRO A 790 -10.40 -23.02 15.40
N VAL A 791 -9.57 -24.02 15.63
CA VAL A 791 -9.95 -25.45 15.70
C VAL A 791 -9.83 -25.90 17.16
N ASP A 792 -10.57 -26.93 17.55
CA ASP A 792 -10.45 -27.49 18.91
C ASP A 792 -9.08 -28.15 19.14
N ASP A 793 -8.66 -28.15 20.40
CA ASP A 793 -7.34 -28.64 20.81
C ASP A 793 -7.07 -30.11 20.41
N VAL A 794 -8.08 -30.96 20.36
CA VAL A 794 -7.93 -32.41 20.06
C VAL A 794 -7.65 -32.62 18.59
N SER A 795 -8.42 -31.97 17.73
CA SER A 795 -8.24 -32.04 16.27
C SER A 795 -6.94 -31.38 15.84
N THR A 796 -6.62 -30.20 16.41
CA THR A 796 -5.34 -29.51 16.16
C THR A 796 -4.15 -30.41 16.55
N ARG A 797 -4.16 -30.94 17.75
CA ARG A 797 -3.11 -31.88 18.21
C ARG A 797 -2.99 -33.10 17.31
N THR A 798 -4.09 -33.77 16.93
CA THR A 798 -4.08 -34.91 16.04
C THR A 798 -3.49 -34.58 14.67
N PHE A 799 -3.85 -33.40 14.12
CA PHE A 799 -3.27 -32.90 12.88
C PHE A 799 -1.77 -32.69 13.02
N MET A 800 -1.33 -31.94 14.03
CA MET A 800 0.07 -31.57 14.22
C MET A 800 0.96 -32.80 14.50
N GLU A 801 0.51 -33.71 15.34
CA GLU A 801 1.23 -34.98 15.60
C GLU A 801 1.42 -35.79 14.32
N THR A 802 0.35 -35.91 13.50
CA THR A 802 0.41 -36.67 12.24
C THR A 802 1.27 -35.94 11.21
N PHE A 803 1.17 -34.61 11.15
CA PHE A 803 1.98 -33.79 10.26
C PHE A 803 3.47 -33.93 10.57
N HIS A 804 3.89 -33.74 11.83
CA HIS A 804 5.29 -33.80 12.24
C HIS A 804 5.88 -35.22 12.15
N GLU A 805 5.08 -36.26 12.32
CA GLU A 805 5.53 -37.62 12.10
C GLU A 805 6.13 -37.87 10.71
N ARG A 806 5.56 -37.17 9.69
CA ARG A 806 5.98 -37.30 8.29
C ARG A 806 6.81 -36.11 7.78
N ALA A 807 6.62 -34.91 8.36
CA ALA A 807 7.33 -33.72 7.96
C ALA A 807 8.85 -33.84 8.20
N LYS A 808 9.27 -34.60 9.20
CA LYS A 808 10.69 -34.89 9.46
C LYS A 808 11.39 -35.58 8.28
N ASP A 809 10.65 -36.25 7.42
CA ASP A 809 11.19 -36.86 6.19
C ASP A 809 11.41 -35.82 5.07
N GLY A 810 11.02 -34.54 5.28
CA GLY A 810 11.19 -33.44 4.35
C GLY A 810 10.10 -33.35 3.26
N ASP A 811 9.09 -34.20 3.26
CA ASP A 811 7.94 -34.12 2.36
C ASP A 811 6.74 -33.45 3.07
N TYR A 812 6.75 -32.16 3.11
CA TYR A 812 5.72 -31.35 3.79
C TYR A 812 4.33 -31.50 3.16
N GLY A 813 4.29 -31.67 1.84
CA GLY A 813 3.03 -31.88 1.12
C GLY A 813 2.34 -33.17 1.51
N ARG A 814 3.08 -34.29 1.52
CA ARG A 814 2.55 -35.59 1.97
C ARG A 814 2.21 -35.58 3.46
N ALA A 815 3.02 -34.91 4.28
CA ALA A 815 2.76 -34.75 5.71
C ALA A 815 1.43 -34.04 5.95
N TRP A 816 1.21 -32.91 5.26
CA TRP A 816 -0.04 -32.15 5.33
C TRP A 816 -1.25 -32.96 4.85
N LEU A 817 -1.11 -33.66 3.72
CA LEU A 817 -2.17 -34.50 3.17
C LEU A 817 -2.55 -35.62 4.14
N ALA A 818 -1.56 -36.34 4.73
CA ALA A 818 -1.78 -37.41 5.68
C ALA A 818 -2.46 -36.90 6.97
N ALA A 819 -2.07 -35.73 7.49
CA ALA A 819 -2.68 -35.13 8.66
C ALA A 819 -4.15 -34.78 8.41
N ARG A 820 -4.44 -34.14 7.26
CA ARG A 820 -5.81 -33.86 6.82
C ARG A 820 -6.65 -35.15 6.69
N ASP A 821 -6.13 -36.13 5.97
CA ASP A 821 -6.85 -37.35 5.66
C ASP A 821 -7.12 -38.23 6.92
N ARG A 822 -6.26 -38.13 7.93
CA ARG A 822 -6.50 -38.78 9.24
C ARG A 822 -7.75 -38.21 9.92
N LEU A 823 -7.91 -36.87 9.95
CA LEU A 823 -9.10 -36.24 10.52
C LEU A 823 -10.35 -36.52 9.68
N ARG A 824 -10.21 -36.48 8.35
CA ARG A 824 -11.29 -36.82 7.41
C ARG A 824 -11.77 -38.27 7.56
N ALA A 825 -10.83 -39.21 7.68
CA ALA A 825 -11.13 -40.63 7.88
C ALA A 825 -11.80 -40.90 9.24
N ALA A 826 -11.60 -40.06 10.24
CA ALA A 826 -12.33 -40.12 11.50
C ALA A 826 -13.78 -39.60 11.41
N GLY A 827 -14.27 -39.23 10.22
CA GLY A 827 -15.63 -38.72 9.99
C GLY A 827 -15.86 -37.29 10.46
N LEU A 828 -14.78 -36.50 10.72
CA LEU A 828 -14.88 -35.13 11.17
C LEU A 828 -15.33 -34.22 10.03
N ALA A 829 -16.06 -33.15 10.37
CA ALA A 829 -16.51 -32.12 9.41
C ALA A 829 -15.33 -31.29 8.87
N PRO A 830 -15.48 -30.62 7.71
CA PRO A 830 -14.46 -29.73 7.13
C PRO A 830 -13.91 -28.68 8.10
N PHE A 831 -14.70 -28.27 9.09
CA PHE A 831 -14.25 -27.37 10.17
C PHE A 831 -12.95 -27.83 10.84
N PHE A 832 -12.78 -29.13 11.05
CA PHE A 832 -11.68 -29.66 11.85
C PHE A 832 -10.39 -29.90 11.06
N TYR A 833 -10.48 -30.13 9.74
CA TYR A 833 -9.32 -30.44 8.92
C TYR A 833 -9.04 -29.41 7.81
N GLY A 834 -10.05 -28.65 7.42
CA GLY A 834 -9.95 -27.66 6.35
C GLY A 834 -9.30 -26.33 6.77
N ALA A 835 -9.17 -26.11 8.10
CA ALA A 835 -8.54 -24.91 8.63
C ALA A 835 -7.05 -24.80 8.28
N PHE A 836 -6.35 -25.92 8.14
CA PHE A 836 -4.90 -25.93 8.01
C PHE A 836 -4.48 -25.70 6.56
N VAL A 837 -3.67 -24.68 6.34
CA VAL A 837 -3.12 -24.30 5.03
C VAL A 837 -1.62 -24.52 5.02
N LEU A 838 -1.12 -25.11 3.96
CA LEU A 838 0.30 -25.20 3.65
C LEU A 838 0.64 -24.09 2.65
N GLY A 839 1.53 -23.20 3.04
CA GLY A 839 2.08 -22.18 2.16
C GLY A 839 3.53 -22.47 1.81
N GLY A 840 3.96 -22.10 0.59
CA GLY A 840 5.34 -22.23 0.15
C GLY A 840 5.71 -23.61 -0.41
N ALA A 841 6.87 -24.14 -0.02
CA ALA A 841 7.42 -25.36 -0.56
C ALA A 841 6.70 -26.62 -0.07
N LEU A 842 6.49 -27.58 -0.97
CA LEU A 842 6.02 -28.92 -0.62
C LEU A 842 7.14 -29.85 -0.10
N ARG A 843 8.41 -29.41 -0.19
CA ARG A 843 9.62 -30.19 0.15
C ARG A 843 10.61 -29.31 0.90
N GLY A 844 11.28 -29.88 1.90
CA GLY A 844 12.30 -29.23 2.74
C GLY A 844 13.73 -29.56 2.36
#